data_458cc3d977f7c4fba3edaf1befbf1123
#
_entry.id   458cc3d977f7c4fba3edaf1befbf1123
#
_cell.length_a   1.000
_cell.length_b   1.000
_cell.length_c   1.000
_cell.angle_alpha   90.00
_cell.angle_beta   90.00
_cell.angle_gamma   90.00
#
_symmetry.space_group_name_H-M   'P 1'
#
loop_
_entity.id
_entity.type
_entity.pdbx_description
1 polymer ?
#
loop_
_entity_poly.entity_id
_entity_poly.type
_entity_poly.pdbx_seq_one_letter_code
_entity_poly.pdbx_strand_id
1 'polypeptide(L)'
;MGKEQTLTIAYFYNEGNPHYYITQVREKNKTDDIQWIKRGILIYFKNIKIRVKEKVYENPKQKNIILGKVKSVSLANLGKAIKQCNQEKEVMVKEKVNELLDYATLFNQREKIKGEQENNELSLNYTKIETQMEQENSYVFHVGNGENYQEGDYVNITDSQGNAVEQAGQITSLKQTDHYHTQLTIQFIKQMDYRKIPQEGRIQKVYNDVQFKVREKVMKNIKNGTIPANYLYQVLEDFSYRPFKTMNFTSLEEKMAEEEYPLNPSQIKAVEKGIASQDLSLVLGPPGTGKTTVIAWWVKYFLSQNKRVLISSQNNSAVDNVIERIGKEYKNIIRIGDDKKVAENVKEFLYSNKMAEFKNTLKEKAETQLEHNEKKEKILQEEKEKCEKLVYQINQRKELEEKIRIPKKELTQKIKENEKILTSYKQNKEIVNELIKKNSQEQDGKNIVITIWNTIKKNYRKNRINKKKIQIKEEQLLIENNQKIIYAIQENQEFRQTNEKIKKINQTLTQYSPKQLAQVHQTITMVNEQLEKTTKIKKALHRWNEHIKERNDCLTAILLDSTQVVGATCIGIQSRKLFADTTFDIAIVDEAGQIQIHNLLVPVSRAKKAILLGDHKQIPPMADADILQWCRENDINTNLYENSFFQYLYEQSEKKEKSREHIQLLDTQFRVPAEVADVISEWFYDNQYHSFEKKRNMPPISPILEEPFCLIDTHQSSERKEKLVTDQNGNRVPINVYEAKIIAELVHYLLGKQIVKESEIGVIVPYREQLAKIRTEIKSTCGKQVQLVEEMVKTLDSFQGQERDVIIYGITRCNDKDKTKPRIGFLKELRRFNVALTRGKKQVIVVGDFEFLQECAYEGEKEDNVSTEKDFGEFVSLMVKRVKEGKGAILEAERFMGNLLKT
;
A
#
# COMPACT_ATOMS: atom_id res chain seq x y z
N MET A 1 -27.81 17.57 -53.61
CA MET A 1 -28.22 17.51 -52.19
C MET A 1 -27.00 17.19 -51.34
N GLY A 2 -26.43 18.20 -50.70
CA GLY A 2 -25.24 18.00 -49.86
C GLY A 2 -25.67 17.37 -48.53
N LYS A 3 -24.99 16.31 -48.13
CA LYS A 3 -25.15 15.70 -46.81
C LYS A 3 -24.77 16.74 -45.74
N GLU A 4 -25.68 17.12 -44.85
CA GLU A 4 -25.33 17.88 -43.64
C GLU A 4 -24.41 17.05 -42.78
N GLN A 5 -23.16 17.52 -42.57
CA GLN A 5 -22.23 16.92 -41.63
C GLN A 5 -22.32 17.69 -40.32
N THR A 6 -22.62 17.03 -39.23
CA THR A 6 -22.60 17.60 -37.90
C THR A 6 -21.26 17.34 -37.27
N LEU A 7 -20.53 18.42 -36.87
CA LEU A 7 -19.26 18.35 -36.19
C LEU A 7 -19.48 18.62 -34.70
N THR A 8 -18.80 17.84 -33.88
CA THR A 8 -18.71 18.09 -32.44
C THR A 8 -17.38 18.76 -32.14
N ILE A 9 -17.42 19.95 -31.53
CA ILE A 9 -16.24 20.72 -31.14
C ILE A 9 -16.22 20.73 -29.62
N ALA A 10 -15.22 20.10 -29.02
CA ALA A 10 -14.94 20.24 -27.59
C ALA A 10 -13.94 21.38 -27.39
N TYR A 11 -14.22 22.27 -26.46
CA TYR A 11 -13.32 23.36 -26.13
C TYR A 11 -13.19 23.52 -24.62
N PHE A 12 -12.14 24.19 -24.20
CA PHE A 12 -11.81 24.48 -22.82
C PHE A 12 -11.68 26.01 -22.64
N TYR A 13 -12.18 26.52 -21.54
CA TYR A 13 -12.02 27.92 -21.15
C TYR A 13 -11.14 28.02 -19.93
N ASN A 14 -10.08 28.85 -20.02
CA ASN A 14 -9.18 29.14 -18.90
C ASN A 14 -9.43 30.59 -18.44
N GLU A 15 -9.90 30.78 -17.19
CA GLU A 15 -10.18 32.09 -16.63
C GLU A 15 -8.94 32.95 -16.42
N GLY A 16 -7.77 32.35 -16.25
CA GLY A 16 -6.47 33.07 -16.17
C GLY A 16 -5.94 33.55 -17.52
N ASN A 17 -6.47 33.01 -18.62
CA ASN A 17 -6.15 33.42 -19.98
C ASN A 17 -7.44 33.33 -20.79
N PRO A 18 -8.14 34.45 -21.10
CA PRO A 18 -9.50 34.44 -21.61
C PRO A 18 -9.61 33.97 -23.06
N HIS A 19 -9.01 32.85 -23.37
CA HIS A 19 -9.07 32.18 -24.66
C HIS A 19 -9.78 30.85 -24.55
N TYR A 20 -10.63 30.54 -25.55
CA TYR A 20 -11.23 29.22 -25.68
C TYR A 20 -10.28 28.32 -26.48
N TYR A 21 -9.88 27.23 -25.88
CA TYR A 21 -9.04 26.24 -26.54
C TYR A 21 -9.92 25.13 -27.09
N ILE A 22 -9.92 24.95 -28.40
CA ILE A 22 -10.62 23.83 -29.03
C ILE A 22 -9.77 22.60 -28.88
N THR A 23 -10.23 21.64 -28.06
CA THR A 23 -9.48 20.43 -27.70
C THR A 23 -9.70 19.28 -28.68
N GLN A 24 -10.85 19.24 -29.38
CA GLN A 24 -11.12 18.22 -30.36
C GLN A 24 -12.24 18.64 -31.34
N VAL A 25 -12.11 18.25 -32.63
CA VAL A 25 -13.16 18.33 -33.64
C VAL A 25 -13.30 16.94 -34.28
N ARG A 26 -14.50 16.40 -34.32
CA ARG A 26 -14.79 15.13 -35.02
C ARG A 26 -16.18 15.11 -35.64
N GLU A 27 -16.38 14.26 -36.66
CA GLU A 27 -17.73 14.00 -37.15
C GLU A 27 -18.56 13.29 -36.07
N LYS A 28 -19.84 13.69 -35.97
CA LYS A 28 -20.77 13.08 -35.02
C LYS A 28 -21.23 11.73 -35.55
N ASN A 29 -20.89 10.66 -34.86
CA ASN A 29 -21.49 9.35 -35.04
C ASN A 29 -22.76 9.23 -34.19
N LYS A 30 -23.78 8.51 -34.68
CA LYS A 30 -25.09 8.33 -34.01
C LYS A 30 -24.99 7.70 -32.60
N THR A 31 -23.85 7.13 -32.26
CA THR A 31 -23.57 6.41 -31.00
C THR A 31 -22.68 7.19 -30.03
N ASP A 32 -22.29 8.43 -30.37
CA ASP A 32 -21.47 9.23 -29.48
C ASP A 32 -22.29 9.69 -28.26
N ASP A 33 -22.15 8.93 -27.19
CA ASP A 33 -22.81 9.20 -25.93
C ASP A 33 -22.39 10.56 -25.36
N ILE A 34 -23.34 11.21 -24.76
CA ILE A 34 -23.34 12.56 -24.16
C ILE A 34 -22.23 12.77 -23.08
N GLN A 35 -21.47 11.74 -22.69
CA GLN A 35 -20.37 11.86 -21.72
C GLN A 35 -19.30 12.90 -22.10
N TRP A 36 -19.15 13.17 -23.39
CA TRP A 36 -18.24 14.22 -23.91
C TRP A 36 -18.72 15.64 -23.66
N ILE A 37 -20.02 15.83 -23.55
CA ILE A 37 -20.66 17.15 -23.48
C ILE A 37 -20.41 17.80 -22.10
N LYS A 38 -20.08 17.04 -21.08
CA LYS A 38 -19.86 17.55 -19.72
C LYS A 38 -18.53 18.28 -19.54
N ARG A 39 -17.61 18.15 -20.47
CA ARG A 39 -16.28 18.79 -20.43
C ARG A 39 -16.16 20.03 -21.30
N GLY A 40 -17.22 20.45 -21.97
CA GLY A 40 -17.18 21.61 -22.83
C GLY A 40 -18.55 22.06 -23.32
N ILE A 41 -18.61 23.19 -23.99
CA ILE A 41 -19.85 23.66 -24.66
C ILE A 41 -19.94 22.94 -25.99
N LEU A 42 -21.11 22.31 -26.25
CA LEU A 42 -21.40 21.70 -27.53
C LEU A 42 -21.93 22.81 -28.49
N ILE A 43 -21.23 23.03 -29.58
CA ILE A 43 -21.65 23.99 -30.62
C ILE A 43 -22.11 23.19 -31.81
N TYR A 44 -23.40 23.41 -32.23
CA TYR A 44 -23.94 22.82 -33.42
C TYR A 44 -23.87 23.85 -34.55
N PHE A 45 -23.24 23.47 -35.64
CA PHE A 45 -23.20 24.26 -36.86
C PHE A 45 -24.18 23.68 -37.90
N LYS A 46 -25.14 24.48 -38.32
CA LYS A 46 -26.09 24.06 -39.37
C LYS A 46 -25.52 24.22 -40.77
N ASN A 47 -24.54 25.10 -40.95
CA ASN A 47 -23.82 25.36 -42.22
C ASN A 47 -22.34 25.65 -41.96
N ILE A 48 -21.48 25.30 -42.89
CA ILE A 48 -19.99 25.32 -42.80
C ILE A 48 -19.38 26.74 -42.78
N LYS A 49 -20.18 27.79 -42.62
CA LYS A 49 -19.71 29.18 -42.48
C LYS A 49 -19.60 29.56 -41.02
N ILE A 50 -18.43 29.42 -40.46
CA ILE A 50 -18.11 29.88 -39.11
C ILE A 50 -17.85 31.39 -39.17
N ARG A 51 -18.72 32.20 -38.57
CA ARG A 51 -18.43 33.62 -38.31
C ARG A 51 -17.96 33.79 -36.90
N VAL A 52 -16.69 34.10 -36.71
CA VAL A 52 -16.08 34.41 -35.43
C VAL A 52 -16.21 35.91 -35.22
N LYS A 53 -16.79 36.37 -34.11
CA LYS A 53 -16.86 37.78 -33.69
C LYS A 53 -15.88 38.05 -32.57
N GLU A 54 -15.19 39.22 -32.65
CA GLU A 54 -14.09 39.64 -31.77
C GLU A 54 -14.45 40.06 -30.34
N LYS A 55 -15.67 39.86 -29.88
CA LYS A 55 -16.03 40.22 -28.48
C LYS A 55 -16.45 38.99 -27.68
N VAL A 56 -15.74 38.74 -26.62
CA VAL A 56 -16.11 37.81 -25.54
C VAL A 56 -17.05 38.53 -24.62
N TYR A 57 -18.24 37.95 -24.33
CA TYR A 57 -19.14 38.49 -23.33
C TYR A 57 -18.79 37.92 -21.95
N GLU A 58 -18.76 38.81 -20.96
CA GLU A 58 -18.36 38.54 -19.59
C GLU A 58 -19.32 37.68 -18.77
N ASN A 59 -20.41 37.20 -19.33
CA ASN A 59 -21.38 36.43 -18.54
C ASN A 59 -21.42 34.96 -18.91
N PRO A 60 -20.82 34.08 -18.06
CA PRO A 60 -20.75 32.63 -18.31
C PRO A 60 -22.10 31.91 -18.21
N LYS A 61 -23.18 32.59 -17.76
CA LYS A 61 -24.54 32.03 -17.69
C LYS A 61 -25.31 32.12 -19.00
N GLN A 62 -24.89 32.92 -19.97
CA GLN A 62 -25.51 32.99 -21.27
C GLN A 62 -24.86 32.05 -22.26
N LYS A 63 -25.62 31.06 -22.70
CA LYS A 63 -25.16 29.94 -23.58
C LYS A 63 -24.78 30.32 -25.01
N ASN A 64 -24.63 31.58 -25.34
CA ASN A 64 -24.31 32.04 -26.70
C ASN A 64 -22.84 32.46 -26.77
N ILE A 65 -22.01 31.59 -27.34
CA ILE A 65 -20.61 31.92 -27.64
C ILE A 65 -20.58 32.71 -28.94
N ILE A 66 -20.06 33.93 -28.85
CA ILE A 66 -19.73 34.75 -30.00
C ILE A 66 -18.24 34.59 -30.24
N LEU A 67 -17.91 33.75 -31.20
CA LEU A 67 -16.55 33.63 -31.69
C LEU A 67 -16.22 34.80 -32.60
N GLY A 68 -15.09 35.48 -32.42
CA GLY A 68 -14.71 36.69 -33.18
C GLY A 68 -14.67 36.51 -34.72
N LYS A 69 -14.47 37.60 -35.49
CA LYS A 69 -14.57 37.60 -36.97
C LYS A 69 -13.55 36.64 -37.56
N VAL A 70 -14.01 35.57 -38.16
CA VAL A 70 -13.16 34.74 -39.06
C VAL A 70 -13.63 35.00 -40.51
N LYS A 71 -12.71 35.38 -41.37
CA LYS A 71 -12.85 35.19 -42.81
C LYS A 71 -13.20 33.70 -43.03
N SER A 72 -14.07 33.40 -43.98
CA SER A 72 -14.51 32.03 -44.31
C SER A 72 -13.31 31.10 -44.43
N VAL A 73 -13.16 30.22 -43.44
CA VAL A 73 -12.05 29.21 -43.38
C VAL A 73 -12.65 27.90 -43.82
N SER A 74 -11.96 27.22 -44.74
CA SER A 74 -12.36 25.88 -45.11
C SER A 74 -12.23 24.93 -43.88
N LEU A 75 -13.06 23.90 -43.78
CA LEU A 75 -13.00 22.88 -42.76
C LEU A 75 -11.57 22.30 -42.59
N ALA A 76 -10.85 22.15 -43.69
CA ALA A 76 -9.47 21.68 -43.68
C ALA A 76 -8.53 22.68 -42.98
N ASN A 77 -8.74 23.99 -43.15
CA ASN A 77 -7.92 25.02 -42.50
C ASN A 77 -8.32 25.16 -41.01
N LEU A 78 -9.61 25.01 -40.67
CA LEU A 78 -10.01 24.95 -39.27
C LEU A 78 -9.41 23.73 -38.59
N GLY A 79 -9.44 22.55 -39.19
CA GLY A 79 -8.82 21.33 -38.67
C GLY A 79 -7.30 21.48 -38.48
N LYS A 80 -6.62 22.18 -39.41
CA LYS A 80 -5.20 22.51 -39.25
C LYS A 80 -4.93 23.50 -38.13
N ALA A 81 -5.74 24.57 -38.03
CA ALA A 81 -5.61 25.56 -36.95
C ALA A 81 -5.86 24.91 -35.57
N ILE A 82 -6.89 24.08 -35.46
CA ILE A 82 -7.18 23.32 -34.20
C ILE A 82 -6.03 22.36 -33.87
N LYS A 83 -5.47 21.67 -34.85
CA LYS A 83 -4.33 20.76 -34.64
C LYS A 83 -3.09 21.56 -34.19
N GLN A 84 -2.87 22.72 -34.78
CA GLN A 84 -1.80 23.60 -34.39
C GLN A 84 -1.99 24.18 -32.99
N CYS A 85 -3.18 24.70 -32.65
CA CYS A 85 -3.49 25.16 -31.30
C CYS A 85 -3.37 24.04 -30.25
N ASN A 86 -3.79 22.81 -30.59
CA ASN A 86 -3.61 21.67 -29.70
C ASN A 86 -2.12 21.34 -29.51
N GLN A 87 -1.31 21.39 -30.57
CA GLN A 87 0.13 21.18 -30.48
C GLN A 87 0.80 22.28 -29.64
N GLU A 88 0.45 23.55 -29.86
CA GLU A 88 0.97 24.69 -29.09
C GLU A 88 0.56 24.53 -27.61
N LYS A 89 -0.69 24.16 -27.34
CA LYS A 89 -1.14 23.88 -25.97
C LYS A 89 -0.39 22.70 -25.34
N GLU A 90 -0.22 21.59 -26.05
CA GLU A 90 0.55 20.45 -25.56
C GLU A 90 1.99 20.82 -25.23
N VAL A 91 2.60 21.74 -26.01
CA VAL A 91 3.94 22.27 -25.76
C VAL A 91 3.95 23.11 -24.47
N MET A 92 3.03 24.08 -24.35
CA MET A 92 2.93 24.92 -23.14
C MET A 92 2.63 24.12 -21.87
N VAL A 93 1.74 23.12 -21.96
CA VAL A 93 1.45 22.21 -20.83
C VAL A 93 2.72 21.44 -20.44
N LYS A 94 3.44 20.93 -21.43
CA LYS A 94 4.69 20.21 -21.19
C LYS A 94 5.77 21.11 -20.57
N GLU A 95 5.87 22.35 -21.00
CA GLU A 95 6.82 23.31 -20.43
C GLU A 95 6.53 23.58 -18.96
N LYS A 96 5.29 23.94 -18.60
CA LYS A 96 4.91 24.20 -17.22
C LYS A 96 5.03 22.97 -16.32
N VAL A 97 4.62 21.79 -16.82
CA VAL A 97 4.77 20.54 -16.10
C VAL A 97 6.25 20.21 -15.93
N ASN A 98 7.05 20.42 -16.94
CA ASN A 98 8.50 20.19 -16.86
C ASN A 98 9.14 21.11 -15.83
N GLU A 99 8.75 22.39 -15.76
CA GLU A 99 9.24 23.34 -14.76
C GLU A 99 8.97 22.80 -13.33
N LEU A 100 7.75 22.39 -13.02
CA LEU A 100 7.41 21.80 -11.71
C LEU A 100 8.22 20.52 -11.41
N LEU A 101 8.41 19.67 -12.42
CA LEU A 101 9.20 18.45 -12.29
C LEU A 101 10.70 18.74 -12.18
N ASP A 102 11.18 19.84 -12.77
CA ASP A 102 12.56 20.28 -12.65
C ASP A 102 12.85 20.80 -11.24
N TYR A 103 11.93 21.57 -10.64
CA TYR A 103 12.01 21.91 -9.21
C TYR A 103 12.02 20.65 -8.31
N ALA A 104 11.08 19.72 -8.52
CA ALA A 104 11.05 18.48 -7.76
C ALA A 104 12.35 17.66 -7.93
N THR A 105 12.93 17.66 -9.12
CA THR A 105 14.20 16.99 -9.41
C THR A 105 15.37 17.67 -8.71
N LEU A 106 15.40 18.99 -8.75
CA LEU A 106 16.42 19.81 -8.09
C LEU A 106 16.45 19.56 -6.57
N PHE A 107 15.29 19.62 -5.93
CA PHE A 107 15.18 19.35 -4.48
C PHE A 107 15.61 17.93 -4.15
N ASN A 108 15.18 16.94 -4.93
CA ASN A 108 15.61 15.56 -4.75
C ASN A 108 17.14 15.39 -4.85
N GLN A 109 17.77 16.09 -5.78
CA GLN A 109 19.24 16.08 -5.95
C GLN A 109 19.94 16.76 -4.77
N ARG A 110 19.42 17.88 -4.29
CA ARG A 110 20.01 18.61 -3.14
C ARG A 110 19.89 17.82 -1.85
N GLU A 111 18.74 17.21 -1.57
CA GLU A 111 18.58 16.30 -0.44
C GLU A 111 19.55 15.12 -0.51
N LYS A 112 19.78 14.58 -1.71
CA LYS A 112 20.74 13.49 -1.91
C LYS A 112 22.17 13.93 -1.61
N ILE A 113 22.61 15.06 -2.17
CA ILE A 113 23.95 15.60 -1.94
C ILE A 113 24.19 15.85 -0.44
N LYS A 114 23.21 16.50 0.24
CA LYS A 114 23.30 16.75 1.67
C LYS A 114 23.38 15.44 2.47
N GLY A 115 22.51 14.49 2.19
CA GLY A 115 22.54 13.20 2.89
C GLY A 115 23.83 12.41 2.66
N GLU A 116 24.46 12.53 1.48
CA GLU A 116 25.78 11.97 1.22
C GLU A 116 26.88 12.67 2.06
N GLN A 117 26.80 14.00 2.18
CA GLN A 117 27.74 14.78 3.01
C GLN A 117 27.62 14.42 4.50
N GLU A 118 26.41 14.45 5.03
CA GLU A 118 26.13 14.05 6.43
C GLU A 118 26.58 12.62 6.72
N ASN A 119 26.34 11.68 5.78
CA ASN A 119 26.80 10.30 5.95
C ASN A 119 28.33 10.18 5.97
N ASN A 120 29.02 11.03 5.21
CA ASN A 120 30.48 11.09 5.20
C ASN A 120 31.04 11.64 6.53
N GLU A 121 30.38 12.65 7.09
CA GLU A 121 30.75 13.25 8.38
C GLU A 121 30.55 12.31 9.56
N LEU A 122 29.58 11.42 9.49
CA LEU A 122 29.27 10.41 10.51
C LEU A 122 30.20 9.19 10.48
N SER A 123 31.26 9.19 9.67
CA SER A 123 32.20 8.08 9.62
C SER A 123 32.96 7.93 10.94
N LEU A 124 33.14 6.68 11.40
CA LEU A 124 33.88 6.36 12.60
C LEU A 124 35.26 5.80 12.27
N ASN A 125 36.30 6.29 12.93
CA ASN A 125 37.60 5.66 12.87
C ASN A 125 37.62 4.45 13.79
N TYR A 126 38.19 3.32 13.33
CA TYR A 126 38.52 2.17 14.15
C TYR A 126 40.02 1.98 14.24
N THR A 127 40.47 1.52 15.38
CA THR A 127 41.90 1.38 15.71
C THR A 127 42.31 -0.07 15.97
N LYS A 128 41.36 -0.97 16.09
CA LYS A 128 41.60 -2.38 16.37
C LYS A 128 40.46 -3.24 15.85
N ILE A 129 40.80 -4.44 15.36
CA ILE A 129 39.85 -5.48 14.94
C ILE A 129 40.17 -6.77 15.68
N GLU A 130 39.17 -7.46 16.13
CA GLU A 130 39.25 -8.77 16.78
C GLU A 130 38.37 -9.79 16.05
N THR A 131 38.81 -11.04 16.00
CA THR A 131 38.02 -12.16 15.48
C THR A 131 37.08 -12.66 16.55
N GLN A 132 35.79 -12.87 16.20
CA GLN A 132 34.83 -13.46 17.10
C GLN A 132 34.79 -14.98 16.86
N MET A 133 35.16 -15.78 17.87
CA MET A 133 35.24 -17.24 17.73
C MET A 133 33.89 -17.94 17.62
N GLU A 134 32.80 -17.25 18.02
CA GLU A 134 31.45 -17.85 18.11
C GLU A 134 30.59 -17.66 16.86
N GLN A 135 30.93 -16.74 15.95
CA GLN A 135 30.15 -16.46 14.74
C GLN A 135 31.07 -16.43 13.52
N GLU A 136 30.83 -17.36 12.59
CA GLU A 136 31.53 -17.35 11.31
C GLU A 136 31.39 -16.03 10.59
N ASN A 137 32.49 -15.51 10.05
CA ASN A 137 32.51 -14.32 9.19
C ASN A 137 32.16 -12.99 9.92
N SER A 138 32.32 -12.95 11.24
CA SER A 138 32.05 -11.78 12.08
C SER A 138 33.34 -11.28 12.75
N TYR A 139 33.49 -9.96 12.80
CA TYR A 139 34.66 -9.29 13.37
C TYR A 139 34.22 -8.15 14.28
N VAL A 140 34.96 -7.94 15.35
CA VAL A 140 34.71 -6.87 16.32
C VAL A 140 35.64 -5.69 16.03
N PHE A 141 35.07 -4.54 15.80
CA PHE A 141 35.76 -3.29 15.53
C PHE A 141 35.68 -2.38 16.75
N HIS A 142 36.80 -1.87 17.19
CA HIS A 142 36.89 -0.90 18.29
C HIS A 142 36.86 0.52 17.71
N VAL A 143 35.78 1.25 18.03
CA VAL A 143 35.54 2.61 17.55
C VAL A 143 35.39 3.59 18.71
N GLY A 144 35.43 4.88 18.41
CA GLY A 144 35.05 5.91 19.37
C GLY A 144 33.57 5.88 19.71
N ASN A 145 32.96 7.04 19.96
CA ASN A 145 31.54 7.11 20.27
C ASN A 145 30.69 6.62 19.07
N GLY A 146 29.98 5.51 19.26
CA GLY A 146 29.17 4.82 18.25
C GLY A 146 27.67 5.18 18.29
N GLU A 147 27.25 6.25 18.98
CA GLU A 147 25.84 6.61 19.19
C GLU A 147 25.01 6.75 17.91
N ASN A 148 25.65 7.10 16.80
CA ASN A 148 24.97 7.24 15.49
C ASN A 148 24.77 5.92 14.74
N TYR A 149 25.23 4.79 15.30
CA TYR A 149 25.13 3.47 14.65
C TYR A 149 24.15 2.56 15.40
N GLN A 150 23.52 1.64 14.70
CA GLN A 150 22.53 0.71 15.25
C GLN A 150 22.77 -0.70 14.74
N GLU A 151 22.32 -1.70 15.49
CA GLU A 151 22.25 -3.08 15.01
C GLU A 151 21.36 -3.17 13.79
N GLY A 152 21.84 -3.85 12.74
CA GLY A 152 21.17 -3.93 11.45
C GLY A 152 21.68 -2.94 10.40
N ASP A 153 22.45 -1.91 10.79
CA ASP A 153 23.07 -0.99 9.81
C ASP A 153 24.06 -1.70 8.91
N TYR A 154 24.01 -1.41 7.62
CA TYR A 154 25.04 -1.82 6.67
C TYR A 154 26.15 -0.77 6.64
N VAL A 155 27.39 -1.26 6.65
CA VAL A 155 28.57 -0.39 6.70
C VAL A 155 29.61 -0.81 5.68
N ASN A 156 30.25 0.19 5.09
CA ASN A 156 31.47 0.03 4.31
C ASN A 156 32.66 0.25 5.22
N ILE A 157 33.68 -0.53 5.00
CA ILE A 157 34.96 -0.41 5.71
C ILE A 157 36.00 0.06 4.71
N THR A 158 36.75 1.10 5.07
CA THR A 158 37.84 1.65 4.26
C THR A 158 39.13 1.64 5.06
N ASP A 159 40.26 1.54 4.37
CA ASP A 159 41.58 1.76 4.98
C ASP A 159 41.81 3.26 5.27
N SER A 160 42.97 3.57 5.87
CA SER A 160 43.38 4.94 6.13
C SER A 160 43.60 5.80 4.87
N GLN A 161 43.73 5.16 3.71
CA GLN A 161 43.88 5.82 2.40
C GLN A 161 42.53 6.00 1.67
N GLY A 162 41.44 5.45 2.20
CA GLY A 162 40.09 5.53 1.63
C GLY A 162 39.72 4.41 0.67
N ASN A 163 40.58 3.34 0.54
CA ASN A 163 40.23 2.19 -0.27
C ASN A 163 39.22 1.30 0.46
N ALA A 164 38.08 1.05 -0.16
CA ALA A 164 36.99 0.26 0.42
C ALA A 164 37.30 -1.25 0.34
N VAL A 165 36.90 -1.99 1.37
CA VAL A 165 36.85 -3.45 1.36
C VAL A 165 35.78 -3.88 0.35
N GLU A 166 36.00 -4.97 -0.38
CA GLU A 166 35.16 -5.42 -1.53
C GLU A 166 33.66 -5.59 -1.24
N GLN A 167 33.28 -5.70 0.02
CA GLN A 167 31.87 -5.88 0.39
C GLN A 167 31.49 -5.14 1.68
N ALA A 168 30.24 -4.73 1.75
CA ALA A 168 29.65 -4.15 2.95
C ALA A 168 29.42 -5.24 4.01
N GLY A 169 29.60 -4.87 5.28
CA GLY A 169 29.22 -5.66 6.42
C GLY A 169 27.93 -5.15 7.06
N GLN A 170 27.29 -5.97 7.90
CA GLN A 170 26.15 -5.59 8.70
C GLN A 170 26.52 -5.59 10.18
N ILE A 171 26.16 -4.54 10.91
CA ILE A 171 26.33 -4.48 12.36
C ILE A 171 25.33 -5.45 13.00
N THR A 172 25.84 -6.48 13.66
CA THR A 172 25.02 -7.49 14.35
C THR A 172 24.93 -7.25 15.85
N SER A 173 25.90 -6.52 16.42
CA SER A 173 25.89 -6.15 17.84
C SER A 173 26.63 -4.85 18.05
N LEU A 174 26.14 -4.05 19.00
CA LEU A 174 26.76 -2.80 19.43
C LEU A 174 26.87 -2.82 20.95
N LYS A 175 28.10 -2.79 21.47
CA LYS A 175 28.40 -2.83 22.91
C LYS A 175 29.23 -1.62 23.31
N GLN A 176 28.65 -0.74 24.10
CA GLN A 176 29.38 0.37 24.69
C GLN A 176 30.31 -0.18 25.80
N THR A 177 31.61 0.09 25.71
CA THR A 177 32.63 -0.36 26.68
C THR A 177 32.87 0.69 27.75
N ASP A 178 32.79 1.97 27.37
CA ASP A 178 32.85 3.13 28.30
C ASP A 178 32.18 4.33 27.63
N HIS A 179 32.26 5.52 28.26
CA HIS A 179 31.64 6.76 27.75
C HIS A 179 32.19 7.21 26.38
N TYR A 180 33.34 6.72 25.95
CA TYR A 180 34.02 7.17 24.74
C TYR A 180 34.29 6.08 23.72
N HIS A 181 34.07 4.80 24.09
CA HIS A 181 34.42 3.66 23.22
C HIS A 181 33.26 2.70 23.07
N THR A 182 33.12 2.23 21.83
CA THR A 182 32.10 1.25 21.45
C THR A 182 32.73 0.11 20.65
N GLN A 183 32.26 -1.10 20.87
CA GLN A 183 32.60 -2.28 20.08
C GLN A 183 31.45 -2.55 19.10
N LEU A 184 31.75 -2.57 17.80
CA LEU A 184 30.81 -2.93 16.75
C LEU A 184 31.15 -4.33 16.23
N THR A 185 30.25 -5.28 16.36
CA THR A 185 30.38 -6.56 15.68
C THR A 185 29.80 -6.43 14.29
N ILE A 186 30.63 -6.66 13.27
CA ILE A 186 30.23 -6.55 11.87
C ILE A 186 30.35 -7.93 11.22
N GLN A 187 29.24 -8.40 10.64
CA GLN A 187 29.15 -9.65 9.89
C GLN A 187 29.13 -9.36 8.39
N PHE A 188 29.96 -10.08 7.62
CA PHE A 188 30.00 -10.00 6.17
C PHE A 188 29.12 -11.06 5.54
N ILE A 189 28.50 -10.72 4.41
CA ILE A 189 27.57 -11.61 3.68
C ILE A 189 28.29 -12.79 3.03
N LYS A 190 29.52 -12.55 2.53
CA LYS A 190 30.38 -13.58 1.94
C LYS A 190 31.58 -13.79 2.83
N GLN A 191 32.16 -14.98 2.77
CA GLN A 191 33.35 -15.29 3.54
C GLN A 191 34.44 -14.25 3.27
N MET A 192 34.86 -13.57 4.31
CA MET A 192 35.89 -12.52 4.27
C MET A 192 37.14 -13.02 4.97
N ASP A 193 38.28 -12.93 4.30
CA ASP A 193 39.56 -13.23 4.91
C ASP A 193 39.95 -12.07 5.83
N TYR A 194 40.17 -12.36 7.11
CA TYR A 194 40.64 -11.38 8.12
C TYR A 194 41.86 -10.55 7.65
N ARG A 195 42.75 -11.18 6.87
CA ARG A 195 43.97 -10.52 6.34
C ARG A 195 43.68 -9.43 5.31
N LYS A 196 42.48 -9.46 4.72
CA LYS A 196 42.05 -8.46 3.74
C LYS A 196 41.30 -7.27 4.40
N ILE A 197 41.05 -7.34 5.69
CA ILE A 197 40.42 -6.26 6.42
C ILE A 197 41.55 -5.37 6.99
N PRO A 198 41.60 -4.09 6.66
CA PRO A 198 42.60 -3.16 7.24
C PRO A 198 42.51 -3.14 8.75
N GLN A 199 43.67 -3.19 9.45
CA GLN A 199 43.71 -3.22 10.91
C GLN A 199 43.26 -1.90 11.56
N GLU A 200 43.34 -0.81 10.82
CA GLU A 200 42.85 0.52 11.16
C GLU A 200 42.25 1.17 9.94
N GLY A 201 41.28 2.06 10.13
CA GLY A 201 40.62 2.73 9.03
C GLY A 201 39.30 3.40 9.46
N ARG A 202 38.34 3.43 8.54
CA ARG A 202 37.03 4.06 8.79
C ARG A 202 35.88 3.10 8.53
N ILE A 203 34.89 3.19 9.36
CA ILE A 203 33.58 2.55 9.19
C ILE A 203 32.58 3.66 8.80
N GLN A 204 31.91 3.46 7.69
CA GLN A 204 30.93 4.39 7.18
C GLN A 204 29.63 3.65 6.88
N LYS A 205 28.48 4.21 7.28
CA LYS A 205 27.21 3.62 6.87
C LYS A 205 27.10 3.56 5.36
N VAL A 206 26.54 2.48 4.83
CA VAL A 206 26.15 2.42 3.42
C VAL A 206 25.03 3.44 3.20
N TYR A 207 25.33 4.45 2.41
CA TYR A 207 24.34 5.47 2.10
C TYR A 207 23.16 4.89 1.32
N ASN A 208 21.97 5.01 1.90
CA ASN A 208 20.75 4.48 1.29
C ASN A 208 20.13 5.51 0.33
N ASP A 209 20.55 5.48 -0.91
CA ASP A 209 20.06 6.37 -1.97
C ASP A 209 18.79 5.87 -2.68
N VAL A 210 18.19 4.78 -2.20
CA VAL A 210 17.02 4.16 -2.85
C VAL A 210 15.87 5.15 -3.01
N GLN A 211 15.59 5.97 -2.00
CA GLN A 211 14.52 6.96 -2.07
C GLN A 211 14.74 7.98 -3.19
N PHE A 212 15.95 8.44 -3.37
CA PHE A 212 16.29 9.44 -4.40
C PHE A 212 16.20 8.85 -5.81
N LYS A 213 16.66 7.62 -5.99
CA LYS A 213 16.52 6.86 -7.25
C LYS A 213 15.06 6.59 -7.61
N VAL A 214 14.24 6.26 -6.61
CA VAL A 214 12.80 6.05 -6.80
C VAL A 214 12.14 7.32 -7.29
N ARG A 215 12.37 8.45 -6.62
CA ARG A 215 11.81 9.76 -6.98
C ARG A 215 12.27 10.18 -8.38
N GLU A 216 13.55 10.05 -8.68
CA GLU A 216 14.13 10.36 -9.99
C GLU A 216 13.50 9.53 -11.12
N LYS A 217 13.37 8.21 -10.91
CA LYS A 217 12.69 7.30 -11.85
C LYS A 217 11.25 7.74 -12.11
N VAL A 218 10.51 8.12 -11.08
CA VAL A 218 9.13 8.56 -11.20
C VAL A 218 9.04 9.86 -11.99
N MET A 219 9.84 10.87 -11.67
CA MET A 219 9.87 12.15 -12.40
C MET A 219 10.23 11.96 -13.87
N LYS A 220 11.21 11.09 -14.16
CA LYS A 220 11.56 10.71 -15.53
C LYS A 220 10.41 10.01 -16.25
N ASN A 221 9.70 9.09 -15.60
CA ASN A 221 8.57 8.39 -16.19
C ASN A 221 7.40 9.34 -16.46
N ILE A 222 7.15 10.31 -15.57
CA ILE A 222 6.17 11.37 -15.80
C ILE A 222 6.57 12.20 -17.04
N LYS A 223 7.80 12.70 -17.12
CA LYS A 223 8.28 13.45 -18.28
C LYS A 223 8.14 12.68 -19.60
N ASN A 224 8.36 11.36 -19.56
CA ASN A 224 8.28 10.47 -20.73
C ASN A 224 6.85 10.02 -21.06
N GLY A 225 5.85 10.31 -20.23
CA GLY A 225 4.49 9.85 -20.44
C GLY A 225 4.26 8.36 -20.24
N THR A 226 5.12 7.67 -19.47
CA THR A 226 5.07 6.20 -19.25
C THR A 226 4.42 5.81 -17.93
N ILE A 227 3.47 6.61 -17.44
CA ILE A 227 2.75 6.39 -16.19
C ILE A 227 1.26 6.09 -16.45
N PRO A 228 0.59 5.29 -15.61
CA PRO A 228 -0.85 5.06 -15.70
C PRO A 228 -1.70 6.30 -15.39
N ALA A 229 -1.14 7.27 -14.68
CA ALA A 229 -1.79 8.50 -14.22
C ALA A 229 -1.85 9.58 -15.32
N ASN A 230 -2.49 9.30 -16.45
CA ASN A 230 -2.57 10.24 -17.59
C ASN A 230 -3.18 11.61 -17.22
N TYR A 231 -4.01 11.67 -16.18
CA TYR A 231 -4.60 12.90 -15.67
C TYR A 231 -3.56 13.83 -15.01
N LEU A 232 -2.43 13.30 -14.59
CA LEU A 232 -1.47 14.03 -13.77
C LEU A 232 -0.89 15.27 -14.50
N TYR A 233 -0.73 15.19 -15.81
CA TYR A 233 -0.30 16.35 -16.61
C TYR A 233 -1.26 17.52 -16.50
N GLN A 234 -2.56 17.25 -16.57
CA GLN A 234 -3.59 18.29 -16.43
C GLN A 234 -3.64 18.83 -15.00
N VAL A 235 -3.42 17.97 -14.00
CA VAL A 235 -3.34 18.38 -12.60
C VAL A 235 -2.16 19.32 -12.34
N LEU A 236 -1.02 18.99 -12.87
CA LEU A 236 0.21 19.78 -12.71
C LEU A 236 0.13 21.11 -13.47
N GLU A 237 -0.58 21.14 -14.60
CA GLU A 237 -0.80 22.39 -15.35
C GLU A 237 -1.82 23.30 -14.67
N ASP A 238 -3.00 22.75 -14.42
CA ASP A 238 -4.12 23.52 -13.86
C ASP A 238 -5.08 22.58 -13.13
N PHE A 239 -5.07 22.62 -11.82
CA PHE A 239 -5.98 21.85 -10.99
C PHE A 239 -7.42 22.40 -10.99
N SER A 240 -7.65 23.62 -11.49
CA SER A 240 -8.93 24.30 -11.39
C SER A 240 -10.08 23.60 -12.13
N TYR A 241 -9.78 22.77 -13.13
CA TYR A 241 -10.77 22.04 -13.89
C TYR A 241 -10.64 20.53 -13.69
N ARG A 242 -11.59 19.96 -12.95
CA ARG A 242 -11.65 18.52 -12.69
C ARG A 242 -13.02 17.96 -13.07
N PRO A 243 -13.07 16.84 -13.80
CA PRO A 243 -14.35 16.26 -14.18
C PRO A 243 -14.95 15.47 -13.02
N PHE A 244 -16.25 15.67 -12.81
CA PHE A 244 -17.07 14.82 -11.94
C PHE A 244 -18.01 13.97 -12.77
N LYS A 245 -18.18 12.72 -12.33
CA LYS A 245 -19.20 11.84 -12.90
C LYS A 245 -20.53 12.12 -12.21
N THR A 246 -21.59 12.32 -12.98
CA THR A 246 -22.93 12.37 -12.39
C THR A 246 -23.31 10.97 -11.95
N MET A 247 -23.56 10.79 -10.67
CA MET A 247 -23.92 9.51 -10.06
C MET A 247 -25.12 9.72 -9.15
N ASN A 248 -25.90 8.67 -9.00
CA ASN A 248 -26.93 8.62 -7.96
C ASN A 248 -26.34 7.90 -6.76
N PHE A 249 -26.32 8.54 -5.61
CA PHE A 249 -25.76 8.04 -4.37
C PHE A 249 -26.78 7.55 -3.34
N THR A 250 -28.10 7.62 -3.65
CA THR A 250 -29.16 7.29 -2.70
C THR A 250 -28.94 5.94 -1.99
N SER A 251 -28.63 4.88 -2.74
CA SER A 251 -28.40 3.56 -2.14
C SER A 251 -27.09 3.48 -1.33
N LEU A 252 -26.13 4.36 -1.56
CA LEU A 252 -24.89 4.45 -0.79
C LEU A 252 -25.14 5.26 0.48
N GLU A 253 -25.91 6.34 0.39
CA GLU A 253 -26.31 7.15 1.54
C GLU A 253 -27.15 6.33 2.54
N GLU A 254 -28.08 5.51 2.05
CA GLU A 254 -28.85 4.56 2.87
C GLU A 254 -27.92 3.62 3.65
N LYS A 255 -26.95 3.00 2.99
CA LYS A 255 -25.96 2.13 3.66
C LYS A 255 -25.10 2.86 4.66
N MET A 256 -24.71 4.12 4.39
CA MET A 256 -23.95 4.95 5.32
C MET A 256 -24.78 5.34 6.56
N ALA A 257 -26.10 5.45 6.41
CA ALA A 257 -27.02 5.75 7.50
C ALA A 257 -27.33 4.53 8.39
N GLU A 258 -27.24 3.32 7.85
CA GLU A 258 -27.49 2.04 8.56
C GLU A 258 -26.32 1.60 9.46
N GLU A 259 -25.14 2.23 9.36
CA GLU A 259 -23.99 1.90 10.20
C GLU A 259 -24.26 2.27 11.67
N GLU A 260 -23.62 1.54 12.59
CA GLU A 260 -23.69 1.81 14.05
C GLU A 260 -23.30 3.26 14.40
N TYR A 261 -22.38 3.84 13.60
CA TYR A 261 -21.95 5.24 13.69
C TYR A 261 -22.11 5.92 12.33
N PRO A 262 -23.29 6.49 12.04
CA PRO A 262 -23.57 7.11 10.75
C PRO A 262 -22.60 8.24 10.42
N LEU A 263 -22.29 8.39 9.16
CA LEU A 263 -21.47 9.51 8.68
C LEU A 263 -22.23 10.83 8.80
N ASN A 264 -21.52 11.89 9.14
CA ASN A 264 -22.09 13.24 9.10
C ASN A 264 -22.16 13.77 7.65
N PRO A 265 -22.93 14.88 7.41
CA PRO A 265 -23.12 15.40 6.06
C PRO A 265 -21.83 15.75 5.31
N SER A 266 -20.80 16.26 6.01
CA SER A 266 -19.52 16.61 5.37
C SER A 266 -18.70 15.37 4.99
N GLN A 267 -18.77 14.32 5.80
CA GLN A 267 -18.17 13.02 5.49
C GLN A 267 -18.85 12.33 4.31
N ILE A 268 -20.21 12.36 4.27
CA ILE A 268 -21.00 11.83 3.14
C ILE A 268 -20.57 12.52 1.85
N LYS A 269 -20.55 13.87 1.83
CA LYS A 269 -20.11 14.65 0.66
C LYS A 269 -18.67 14.33 0.27
N ALA A 270 -17.79 14.10 1.23
CA ALA A 270 -16.41 13.69 0.94
C ALA A 270 -16.34 12.32 0.26
N VAL A 271 -17.14 11.35 0.74
CA VAL A 271 -17.25 10.02 0.12
C VAL A 271 -17.76 10.17 -1.31
N GLU A 272 -18.84 10.89 -1.54
CA GLU A 272 -19.44 11.12 -2.84
C GLU A 272 -18.51 11.82 -3.82
N LYS A 273 -17.87 12.92 -3.42
CA LYS A 273 -16.91 13.64 -4.25
C LYS A 273 -15.70 12.78 -4.60
N GLY A 274 -15.17 12.04 -3.61
CA GLY A 274 -14.09 11.10 -3.86
C GLY A 274 -14.46 10.01 -4.86
N ILE A 275 -15.69 9.51 -4.84
CA ILE A 275 -16.18 8.51 -5.81
C ILE A 275 -16.46 9.17 -7.18
N ALA A 276 -17.13 10.30 -7.22
CA ALA A 276 -17.55 10.96 -8.46
C ALA A 276 -16.39 11.57 -9.25
N SER A 277 -15.32 11.98 -8.59
CA SER A 277 -14.12 12.49 -9.28
C SER A 277 -13.58 11.42 -10.24
N GLN A 278 -13.19 11.82 -11.43
CA GLN A 278 -12.59 10.92 -12.41
C GLN A 278 -11.06 10.86 -12.30
N ASP A 279 -10.45 11.93 -11.81
CA ASP A 279 -9.01 12.13 -11.80
C ASP A 279 -8.46 12.28 -10.38
N LEU A 280 -8.57 13.50 -9.84
CA LEU A 280 -8.07 13.86 -8.53
C LEU A 280 -9.17 14.50 -7.69
N SER A 281 -9.22 14.16 -6.41
CA SER A 281 -10.08 14.80 -5.41
C SER A 281 -9.24 15.23 -4.23
N LEU A 282 -9.54 16.42 -3.67
CA LEU A 282 -8.92 16.93 -2.45
C LEU A 282 -9.94 16.91 -1.32
N VAL A 283 -9.52 16.41 -0.16
CA VAL A 283 -10.32 16.48 1.06
C VAL A 283 -9.48 17.13 2.16
N LEU A 284 -9.92 18.29 2.62
CA LEU A 284 -9.35 18.94 3.80
C LEU A 284 -9.95 18.32 5.05
N GLY A 285 -9.12 17.63 5.79
CA GLY A 285 -9.53 16.90 6.99
C GLY A 285 -8.83 17.41 8.25
N PRO A 286 -9.39 18.41 8.94
CA PRO A 286 -8.89 18.85 10.23
C PRO A 286 -8.76 17.73 11.26
N PRO A 287 -8.11 17.98 12.42
CA PRO A 287 -7.94 16.99 13.47
C PRO A 287 -9.28 16.43 13.97
N GLY A 288 -9.36 15.10 14.17
CA GLY A 288 -10.52 14.47 14.78
C GLY A 288 -11.79 14.42 13.94
N THR A 289 -11.74 14.74 12.64
CA THR A 289 -12.91 14.76 11.75
C THR A 289 -13.26 13.42 11.11
N GLY A 290 -12.60 12.34 11.50
CA GLY A 290 -12.91 11.00 11.02
C GLY A 290 -12.34 10.66 9.63
N LYS A 291 -11.18 11.22 9.27
CA LYS A 291 -10.46 10.91 8.02
C LYS A 291 -10.43 9.41 7.69
N THR A 292 -9.99 8.61 8.64
CA THR A 292 -9.88 7.14 8.46
C THR A 292 -11.23 6.47 8.17
N THR A 293 -12.33 7.03 8.69
CA THR A 293 -13.69 6.55 8.40
C THR A 293 -14.06 6.79 6.95
N VAL A 294 -13.79 7.98 6.44
CA VAL A 294 -14.04 8.34 5.04
C VAL A 294 -13.19 7.48 4.10
N ILE A 295 -11.91 7.24 4.44
CA ILE A 295 -11.03 6.35 3.68
C ILE A 295 -11.61 4.92 3.62
N ALA A 296 -12.07 4.39 4.74
CA ALA A 296 -12.64 3.04 4.80
C ALA A 296 -13.86 2.91 3.87
N TRP A 297 -14.72 3.93 3.79
CA TRP A 297 -15.85 3.96 2.89
C TRP A 297 -15.46 4.03 1.41
N TRP A 298 -14.44 4.81 1.07
CA TRP A 298 -13.90 4.79 -0.30
C TRP A 298 -13.37 3.41 -0.66
N VAL A 299 -12.60 2.79 0.23
CA VAL A 299 -12.08 1.44 -0.02
C VAL A 299 -13.23 0.44 -0.19
N LYS A 300 -14.22 0.43 0.71
CA LYS A 300 -15.42 -0.43 0.64
C LYS A 300 -16.13 -0.27 -0.72
N TYR A 301 -16.36 0.96 -1.15
CA TYR A 301 -16.96 1.24 -2.43
C TYR A 301 -16.12 0.73 -3.61
N PHE A 302 -14.83 1.05 -3.65
CA PHE A 302 -13.98 0.65 -4.78
C PHE A 302 -13.76 -0.85 -4.86
N LEU A 303 -13.71 -1.54 -3.74
CA LEU A 303 -13.66 -3.00 -3.69
C LEU A 303 -14.94 -3.63 -4.25
N SER A 304 -16.11 -3.07 -3.94
CA SER A 304 -17.39 -3.51 -4.52
C SER A 304 -17.43 -3.36 -6.04
N GLN A 305 -16.65 -2.44 -6.60
CA GLN A 305 -16.47 -2.24 -8.05
C GLN A 305 -15.29 -3.05 -8.62
N ASN A 306 -14.75 -4.00 -7.85
CA ASN A 306 -13.58 -4.81 -8.21
C ASN A 306 -12.35 -3.97 -8.63
N LYS A 307 -12.11 -2.85 -7.94
CA LYS A 307 -10.98 -1.95 -8.18
C LYS A 307 -9.84 -2.24 -7.23
N ARG A 308 -8.62 -2.04 -7.73
CA ARG A 308 -7.39 -2.14 -6.93
C ARG A 308 -7.06 -0.79 -6.31
N VAL A 309 -6.85 -0.79 -5.00
CA VAL A 309 -6.64 0.42 -4.20
C VAL A 309 -5.25 0.42 -3.57
N LEU A 310 -4.51 1.50 -3.76
CA LEU A 310 -3.30 1.82 -3.00
C LEU A 310 -3.65 2.79 -1.88
N ILE A 311 -3.29 2.44 -0.65
CA ILE A 311 -3.33 3.32 0.51
C ILE A 311 -1.91 3.77 0.80
N SER A 312 -1.67 5.07 0.82
CA SER A 312 -0.33 5.60 1.01
C SER A 312 -0.31 6.79 1.98
N SER A 313 0.82 6.99 2.61
CA SER A 313 1.12 8.18 3.44
C SER A 313 2.64 8.36 3.54
N GLN A 314 3.09 9.48 4.08
CA GLN A 314 4.50 9.67 4.43
C GLN A 314 4.89 8.75 5.60
N ASN A 315 4.02 8.62 6.60
CA ASN A 315 4.28 7.94 7.86
C ASN A 315 3.71 6.51 7.89
N ASN A 316 4.43 5.57 8.53
CA ASN A 316 3.96 4.21 8.70
C ASN A 316 2.68 4.15 9.52
N SER A 317 2.62 4.89 10.65
CA SER A 317 1.46 4.89 11.54
C SER A 317 0.14 5.30 10.85
N ALA A 318 0.18 6.25 9.91
CA ALA A 318 -1.00 6.65 9.17
C ALA A 318 -1.51 5.51 8.25
N VAL A 319 -0.59 4.83 7.55
CA VAL A 319 -0.94 3.65 6.74
C VAL A 319 -1.49 2.52 7.62
N ASP A 320 -0.84 2.26 8.76
CA ASP A 320 -1.19 1.18 9.66
C ASP A 320 -2.58 1.39 10.28
N ASN A 321 -2.92 2.61 10.71
CA ASN A 321 -4.24 2.97 11.23
C ASN A 321 -5.37 2.71 10.22
N VAL A 322 -5.13 3.00 8.95
CA VAL A 322 -6.11 2.73 7.89
C VAL A 322 -6.25 1.22 7.67
N ILE A 323 -5.13 0.50 7.58
CA ILE A 323 -5.14 -0.96 7.37
C ILE A 323 -5.78 -1.69 8.54
N GLU A 324 -5.48 -1.32 9.79
CA GLU A 324 -6.11 -1.88 10.98
C GLU A 324 -7.64 -1.78 10.89
N ARG A 325 -8.14 -0.60 10.52
CA ARG A 325 -9.58 -0.39 10.41
C ARG A 325 -10.21 -1.22 9.31
N ILE A 326 -9.61 -1.23 8.12
CA ILE A 326 -10.13 -1.96 6.96
C ILE A 326 -9.96 -3.47 7.15
N GLY A 327 -8.88 -3.91 7.78
CA GLY A 327 -8.53 -5.31 8.03
C GLY A 327 -9.52 -6.05 8.93
N LYS A 328 -10.38 -5.33 9.65
CA LYS A 328 -11.48 -5.93 10.42
C LYS A 328 -12.52 -6.59 9.48
N GLU A 329 -12.78 -5.98 8.34
CA GLU A 329 -13.78 -6.45 7.36
C GLU A 329 -13.14 -7.20 6.18
N TYR A 330 -11.94 -6.81 5.75
CA TYR A 330 -11.29 -7.32 4.55
C TYR A 330 -9.94 -7.96 4.88
N LYS A 331 -9.71 -9.18 4.40
CA LYS A 331 -8.45 -9.91 4.64
C LYS A 331 -7.51 -9.93 3.44
N ASN A 332 -7.99 -9.55 2.24
CA ASN A 332 -7.18 -9.48 1.02
C ASN A 332 -6.42 -8.15 0.93
N ILE A 333 -5.58 -7.92 1.92
CA ILE A 333 -4.75 -6.72 2.09
C ILE A 333 -3.29 -7.14 2.20
N ILE A 334 -2.41 -6.36 1.59
CA ILE A 334 -0.96 -6.45 1.78
C ILE A 334 -0.42 -5.12 2.28
N ARG A 335 0.35 -5.19 3.37
CA ARG A 335 1.14 -4.08 3.92
C ARG A 335 2.60 -4.23 3.49
N ILE A 336 3.10 -3.29 2.68
CA ILE A 336 4.50 -3.23 2.28
C ILE A 336 5.25 -2.32 3.25
N GLY A 337 6.15 -2.87 4.03
CA GLY A 337 6.92 -2.15 5.03
C GLY A 337 7.99 -3.02 5.68
N ASP A 338 8.75 -2.41 6.59
CA ASP A 338 9.74 -3.07 7.43
C ASP A 338 9.03 -3.60 8.70
N ASP A 339 9.28 -4.84 9.07
CA ASP A 339 8.67 -5.50 10.23
C ASP A 339 8.86 -4.72 11.55
N LYS A 340 10.02 -4.10 11.72
CA LYS A 340 10.34 -3.27 12.89
C LYS A 340 9.58 -1.93 12.95
N LYS A 341 9.04 -1.46 11.80
CA LYS A 341 8.40 -0.15 11.63
C LYS A 341 6.89 -0.23 11.45
N VAL A 342 6.33 -1.42 11.35
CA VAL A 342 4.90 -1.68 11.19
C VAL A 342 4.30 -2.04 12.55
N ALA A 343 3.12 -1.50 12.85
CA ALA A 343 2.42 -1.74 14.09
C ALA A 343 2.07 -3.21 14.28
N GLU A 344 2.14 -3.72 15.53
CA GLU A 344 1.96 -5.15 15.84
C GLU A 344 0.61 -5.70 15.35
N ASN A 345 -0.46 -4.93 15.56
CA ASN A 345 -1.83 -5.27 15.15
C ASN A 345 -2.07 -5.28 13.61
N VAL A 346 -1.07 -4.89 12.81
CA VAL A 346 -1.11 -4.88 11.34
C VAL A 346 -0.16 -5.90 10.73
N LYS A 347 0.68 -6.54 11.54
CA LYS A 347 1.69 -7.52 11.07
C LYS A 347 1.09 -8.70 10.32
N GLU A 348 -0.14 -9.11 10.61
CA GLU A 348 -0.82 -10.16 9.85
C GLU A 348 -0.93 -9.83 8.35
N PHE A 349 -1.00 -8.54 7.98
CA PHE A 349 -1.08 -8.07 6.61
C PHE A 349 0.28 -7.79 5.98
N LEU A 350 1.37 -7.91 6.75
CA LEU A 350 2.71 -7.63 6.23
C LEU A 350 3.03 -8.54 5.04
N TYR A 351 3.63 -7.96 4.00
CA TYR A 351 3.99 -8.70 2.78
C TYR A 351 4.76 -10.00 3.08
N SER A 352 5.71 -9.98 4.01
CA SER A 352 6.47 -11.18 4.42
C SER A 352 5.56 -12.30 4.94
N ASN A 353 4.59 -11.96 5.78
CA ASN A 353 3.67 -12.91 6.39
C ASN A 353 2.64 -13.40 5.38
N LYS A 354 2.08 -12.50 4.55
CA LYS A 354 1.18 -12.87 3.46
C LYS A 354 1.86 -13.73 2.40
N MET A 355 3.12 -13.48 2.10
CA MET A 355 3.91 -14.32 1.20
C MET A 355 4.17 -15.70 1.80
N ALA A 356 4.46 -15.79 3.11
CA ALA A 356 4.62 -17.07 3.80
C ALA A 356 3.31 -17.87 3.80
N GLU A 357 2.18 -17.22 4.13
CA GLU A 357 0.83 -17.81 4.07
C GLU A 357 0.49 -18.31 2.66
N PHE A 358 0.75 -17.49 1.66
CA PHE A 358 0.52 -17.84 0.25
C PHE A 358 1.35 -19.04 -0.20
N LYS A 359 2.64 -19.08 0.16
CA LYS A 359 3.53 -20.22 -0.12
C LYS A 359 3.03 -21.49 0.56
N ASN A 360 2.64 -21.41 1.82
CA ASN A 360 2.11 -22.55 2.56
C ASN A 360 0.83 -23.08 1.90
N THR A 361 -0.09 -22.20 1.54
CA THR A 361 -1.32 -22.59 0.84
C THR A 361 -1.04 -23.27 -0.50
N LEU A 362 -0.08 -22.76 -1.28
CA LEU A 362 0.31 -23.38 -2.54
C LEU A 362 0.96 -24.75 -2.32
N LYS A 363 1.80 -24.87 -1.29
CA LYS A 363 2.46 -26.13 -0.91
C LYS A 363 1.44 -27.17 -0.47
N GLU A 364 0.52 -26.84 0.43
CA GLU A 364 -0.55 -27.75 0.88
C GLU A 364 -1.40 -28.25 -0.28
N LYS A 365 -1.77 -27.36 -1.21
CA LYS A 365 -2.51 -27.74 -2.41
C LYS A 365 -1.71 -28.67 -3.31
N ALA A 366 -0.42 -28.42 -3.48
CA ALA A 366 0.44 -29.29 -4.26
C ALA A 366 0.65 -30.66 -3.60
N GLU A 367 0.83 -30.72 -2.29
CA GLU A 367 0.94 -31.96 -1.51
C GLU A 367 -0.33 -32.79 -1.59
N THR A 368 -1.51 -32.16 -1.39
CA THR A 368 -2.81 -32.81 -1.57
C THR A 368 -2.96 -33.42 -2.96
N GLN A 369 -2.49 -32.72 -3.99
CA GLN A 369 -2.52 -33.21 -5.36
C GLN A 369 -1.50 -34.34 -5.61
N LEU A 370 -0.35 -34.29 -4.96
CA LEU A 370 0.64 -35.37 -5.01
C LEU A 370 0.06 -36.66 -4.41
N GLU A 371 -0.51 -36.60 -3.22
CA GLU A 371 -1.15 -37.75 -2.58
C GLU A 371 -2.28 -38.34 -3.43
N HIS A 372 -3.09 -37.46 -4.05
CA HIS A 372 -4.14 -37.93 -4.94
C HIS A 372 -3.59 -38.68 -6.16
N ASN A 373 -2.53 -38.14 -6.78
CA ASN A 373 -1.90 -38.77 -7.93
C ASN A 373 -1.15 -40.05 -7.55
N GLU A 374 -0.60 -40.17 -6.35
CA GLU A 374 0.01 -41.41 -5.84
C GLU A 374 -1.03 -42.51 -5.66
N LYS A 375 -2.17 -42.23 -5.04
CA LYS A 375 -3.28 -43.19 -4.91
C LYS A 375 -3.77 -43.65 -6.29
N LYS A 376 -3.85 -42.72 -7.25
CA LYS A 376 -4.27 -43.05 -8.60
C LYS A 376 -3.24 -43.90 -9.33
N GLU A 377 -1.97 -43.59 -9.21
CA GLU A 377 -0.89 -44.38 -9.82
C GLU A 377 -0.92 -45.81 -9.31
N LYS A 378 -1.13 -46.04 -8.02
CA LYS A 378 -1.26 -47.37 -7.42
C LYS A 378 -2.46 -48.11 -7.98
N ILE A 379 -3.61 -47.50 -8.12
CA ILE A 379 -4.80 -48.13 -8.70
C ILE A 379 -4.55 -48.51 -10.17
N LEU A 380 -3.94 -47.62 -10.96
CA LEU A 380 -3.61 -47.88 -12.35
C LEU A 380 -2.58 -48.99 -12.50
N GLN A 381 -1.63 -49.08 -11.56
CA GLN A 381 -0.62 -50.13 -11.52
C GLN A 381 -1.26 -51.49 -11.24
N GLU A 382 -2.14 -51.58 -10.25
CA GLU A 382 -2.92 -52.80 -9.93
C GLU A 382 -3.79 -53.23 -11.12
N GLU A 383 -4.38 -52.26 -11.83
CA GLU A 383 -5.19 -52.52 -13.04
C GLU A 383 -4.34 -53.08 -14.20
N LYS A 384 -3.16 -52.48 -14.39
CA LYS A 384 -2.18 -52.94 -15.38
C LYS A 384 -1.75 -54.38 -15.12
N GLU A 385 -1.37 -54.72 -13.87
CA GLU A 385 -0.97 -56.07 -13.47
C GLU A 385 -2.08 -57.08 -13.70
N LYS A 386 -3.34 -56.71 -13.39
CA LYS A 386 -4.49 -57.58 -13.71
C LYS A 386 -4.64 -57.83 -15.20
N CYS A 387 -4.52 -56.80 -16.00
CA CYS A 387 -4.61 -56.91 -17.44
C CYS A 387 -3.44 -57.71 -18.06
N GLU A 388 -2.23 -57.55 -17.56
CA GLU A 388 -1.04 -58.33 -17.98
C GLU A 388 -1.18 -59.81 -17.63
N LYS A 389 -1.69 -60.13 -16.45
CA LYS A 389 -2.02 -61.54 -16.08
C LYS A 389 -3.06 -62.13 -16.99
N LEU A 390 -4.07 -61.35 -17.38
CA LEU A 390 -5.08 -61.81 -18.36
C LEU A 390 -4.49 -62.05 -19.75
N VAL A 391 -3.62 -61.17 -20.23
CA VAL A 391 -2.92 -61.36 -21.48
C VAL A 391 -2.05 -62.62 -21.45
N TYR A 392 -1.33 -62.81 -20.33
CA TYR A 392 -0.55 -64.04 -20.14
C TYR A 392 -1.40 -65.30 -20.22
N GLN A 393 -2.53 -65.32 -19.50
CA GLN A 393 -3.48 -66.46 -19.54
C GLN A 393 -4.09 -66.69 -20.93
N ILE A 394 -4.43 -65.62 -21.65
CA ILE A 394 -4.94 -65.69 -23.04
C ILE A 394 -3.87 -66.27 -23.96
N ASN A 395 -2.64 -65.81 -23.85
CA ASN A 395 -1.54 -66.33 -24.66
C ASN A 395 -1.18 -67.80 -24.34
N GLN A 396 -1.11 -68.14 -23.05
CA GLN A 396 -0.89 -69.51 -22.60
C GLN A 396 -2.01 -70.45 -23.14
N ARG A 397 -3.26 -69.98 -23.09
CA ARG A 397 -4.37 -70.70 -23.69
C ARG A 397 -4.19 -70.91 -25.16
N LYS A 398 -3.81 -69.87 -25.90
CA LYS A 398 -3.53 -69.99 -27.35
C LYS A 398 -2.42 -71.02 -27.73
N GLU A 399 -1.32 -70.99 -26.95
CA GLU A 399 -0.23 -71.98 -27.11
C GLU A 399 -0.68 -73.39 -26.81
N LEU A 400 -1.51 -73.58 -25.79
CA LEU A 400 -2.07 -74.91 -25.51
C LEU A 400 -3.11 -75.33 -26.52
N GLU A 401 -3.92 -74.40 -27.08
CA GLU A 401 -4.84 -74.61 -28.18
C GLU A 401 -4.10 -74.97 -29.48
N GLU A 402 -2.93 -74.38 -29.76
CA GLU A 402 -2.07 -74.72 -30.89
C GLU A 402 -1.40 -76.10 -30.71
N LYS A 403 -1.06 -76.54 -29.50
CA LYS A 403 -0.50 -77.84 -29.25
C LYS A 403 -1.51 -79.01 -29.44
N ILE A 404 -2.79 -78.69 -29.38
CA ILE A 404 -3.86 -79.64 -29.62
C ILE A 404 -4.12 -79.70 -31.14
N ARG A 405 -3.13 -80.19 -31.94
CA ARG A 405 -3.27 -80.30 -33.38
C ARG A 405 -3.95 -81.58 -33.73
N ILE A 406 -5.14 -81.46 -34.26
CA ILE A 406 -5.79 -82.49 -35.00
C ILE A 406 -5.28 -82.40 -36.50
N PRO A 407 -5.38 -83.46 -37.35
CA PRO A 407 -4.74 -83.63 -38.67
C PRO A 407 -4.84 -82.32 -39.51
N LYS A 408 -3.86 -82.23 -40.48
CA LYS A 408 -3.60 -80.98 -41.28
C LYS A 408 -4.83 -80.27 -41.89
N LYS A 409 -5.92 -80.99 -42.08
CA LYS A 409 -7.20 -80.42 -42.61
C LYS A 409 -7.94 -79.57 -41.64
N GLU A 410 -7.91 -79.86 -40.37
CA GLU A 410 -8.61 -79.17 -39.28
C GLU A 410 -7.84 -77.93 -38.86
N LEU A 411 -6.53 -77.95 -39.07
CA LEU A 411 -5.66 -76.77 -38.76
C LEU A 411 -6.08 -75.55 -39.57
N THR A 412 -6.41 -75.77 -40.89
CA THR A 412 -6.83 -74.68 -41.76
C THR A 412 -8.16 -74.08 -41.39
N GLN A 413 -9.05 -74.84 -40.81
CA GLN A 413 -10.35 -74.42 -40.35
C GLN A 413 -10.22 -73.60 -39.02
N LYS A 414 -9.28 -74.04 -38.19
CA LYS A 414 -9.00 -73.30 -36.93
C LYS A 414 -8.24 -72.02 -37.15
N ILE A 415 -7.40 -71.94 -38.14
CA ILE A 415 -6.74 -70.68 -38.53
C ILE A 415 -7.80 -69.65 -38.98
N LYS A 416 -8.79 -70.09 -39.80
CA LYS A 416 -9.90 -69.23 -40.21
C LYS A 416 -10.78 -68.75 -39.03
N GLU A 417 -10.92 -69.51 -37.97
CA GLU A 417 -11.62 -69.15 -36.74
C GLU A 417 -10.81 -68.18 -35.92
N ASN A 418 -9.49 -68.33 -35.84
CA ASN A 418 -8.58 -67.39 -35.23
C ASN A 418 -8.55 -66.05 -35.99
N GLU A 419 -8.61 -66.07 -37.34
CA GLU A 419 -8.74 -64.83 -38.10
C GLU A 419 -10.06 -64.10 -37.84
N LYS A 420 -11.19 -64.79 -37.64
CA LYS A 420 -12.46 -64.21 -37.23
C LYS A 420 -12.35 -63.54 -35.85
N ILE A 421 -11.62 -64.16 -34.91
CA ILE A 421 -11.38 -63.61 -33.57
C ILE A 421 -10.50 -62.35 -33.66
N LEU A 422 -9.48 -62.39 -34.51
CA LEU A 422 -8.57 -61.26 -34.73
C LEU A 422 -9.28 -60.08 -35.41
N THR A 423 -10.26 -60.36 -36.28
CA THR A 423 -11.07 -59.34 -36.93
C THR A 423 -12.01 -58.65 -35.93
N SER A 424 -12.60 -59.42 -35.03
CA SER A 424 -13.44 -58.92 -33.91
C SER A 424 -12.62 -58.05 -32.95
N TYR A 425 -11.36 -58.44 -32.68
CA TYR A 425 -10.41 -57.69 -31.89
C TYR A 425 -10.06 -56.31 -32.49
N LYS A 426 -9.91 -56.22 -33.85
CA LYS A 426 -9.66 -54.96 -34.53
C LYS A 426 -10.85 -53.99 -34.45
N GLN A 427 -12.09 -54.51 -34.65
CA GLN A 427 -13.32 -53.70 -34.57
C GLN A 427 -13.56 -53.14 -33.17
N ASN A 428 -13.27 -53.91 -32.15
CA ASN A 428 -13.37 -53.49 -30.76
C ASN A 428 -12.36 -52.40 -30.42
N LYS A 429 -11.20 -52.39 -31.08
CA LYS A 429 -10.17 -51.34 -30.95
C LYS A 429 -10.66 -49.97 -31.46
N GLU A 430 -11.47 -49.93 -32.50
CA GLU A 430 -12.05 -48.70 -33.03
C GLU A 430 -13.08 -48.06 -32.07
N ILE A 431 -13.91 -48.91 -31.46
CA ILE A 431 -14.95 -48.44 -30.52
C ILE A 431 -14.35 -47.78 -29.25
N VAL A 432 -13.24 -48.28 -28.79
CA VAL A 432 -12.55 -47.69 -27.62
C VAL A 432 -11.89 -46.38 -27.96
N ASN A 433 -11.35 -46.24 -29.19
CA ASN A 433 -10.80 -44.96 -29.66
C ASN A 433 -11.87 -43.87 -29.79
N GLU A 434 -13.10 -44.23 -30.19
CA GLU A 434 -14.22 -43.25 -30.14
C GLU A 434 -14.59 -42.82 -28.75
N LEU A 435 -14.54 -43.71 -27.78
CA LEU A 435 -14.79 -43.40 -26.38
C LEU A 435 -13.74 -42.48 -25.75
N ILE A 436 -12.50 -42.59 -26.20
CA ILE A 436 -11.40 -41.66 -25.83
C ILE A 436 -11.68 -40.26 -26.40
N LYS A 437 -12.13 -40.17 -27.67
CA LYS A 437 -12.42 -38.90 -28.30
C LYS A 437 -13.55 -38.11 -27.63
N LYS A 438 -14.57 -38.79 -27.11
CA LYS A 438 -15.66 -38.14 -26.35
C LYS A 438 -15.23 -37.63 -24.97
N ASN A 439 -14.10 -38.07 -24.45
CA ASN A 439 -13.58 -37.64 -23.15
C ASN A 439 -12.68 -36.40 -23.23
N SER A 440 -12.27 -36.00 -24.41
CA SER A 440 -11.41 -34.86 -24.67
C SER A 440 -12.16 -33.52 -24.86
N GLN A 441 -13.49 -33.52 -24.79
CA GLN A 441 -14.31 -32.34 -25.08
C GLN A 441 -14.82 -31.56 -23.84
N GLU A 442 -14.35 -31.82 -22.63
CA GLU A 442 -14.71 -31.01 -21.44
C GLU A 442 -13.63 -29.97 -21.12
N GLN A 443 -14.03 -28.72 -21.22
CA GLN A 443 -13.20 -27.52 -21.06
C GLN A 443 -12.51 -27.41 -19.71
N ASP A 444 -11.27 -27.00 -19.74
CA ASP A 444 -10.41 -26.75 -18.61
C ASP A 444 -10.77 -25.45 -17.86
N GLY A 445 -10.99 -25.55 -16.58
CA GLY A 445 -11.01 -24.40 -15.68
C GLY A 445 -9.60 -23.83 -15.49
N LYS A 446 -9.48 -22.52 -15.31
CA LYS A 446 -8.23 -21.75 -15.25
C LYS A 446 -7.24 -22.13 -14.13
N ASN A 447 -7.40 -23.25 -13.48
CA ASN A 447 -6.52 -23.71 -12.40
C ASN A 447 -6.05 -25.13 -12.68
N ILE A 448 -4.76 -25.26 -13.00
CA ILE A 448 -4.11 -26.51 -13.46
C ILE A 448 -4.37 -27.69 -12.51
N VAL A 449 -4.36 -27.44 -11.23
CA VAL A 449 -4.52 -28.47 -10.19
C VAL A 449 -5.94 -29.03 -10.16
N ILE A 450 -6.94 -28.19 -10.34
CA ILE A 450 -8.37 -28.60 -10.38
C ILE A 450 -8.70 -29.31 -11.70
N THR A 451 -8.14 -28.89 -12.78
CA THR A 451 -8.32 -29.50 -14.12
C THR A 451 -7.77 -30.92 -14.14
N ILE A 452 -6.63 -31.13 -13.54
CA ILE A 452 -5.99 -32.46 -13.42
C ILE A 452 -6.88 -33.41 -12.58
N TRP A 453 -7.37 -32.96 -11.45
CA TRP A 453 -8.22 -33.74 -10.55
C TRP A 453 -9.55 -34.20 -11.21
N ASN A 454 -10.19 -33.32 -11.95
CA ASN A 454 -11.46 -33.58 -12.63
C ASN A 454 -11.29 -34.56 -13.79
N THR A 455 -10.22 -34.41 -14.57
CA THR A 455 -9.92 -35.30 -15.70
C THR A 455 -9.65 -36.74 -15.23
N ILE A 456 -8.97 -36.91 -14.13
CA ILE A 456 -8.61 -38.18 -13.53
C ILE A 456 -9.87 -38.93 -13.04
N LYS A 457 -10.75 -38.26 -12.33
CA LYS A 457 -11.99 -38.83 -11.75
C LYS A 457 -12.97 -39.29 -12.85
N LYS A 458 -13.00 -38.56 -13.97
CA LYS A 458 -13.89 -38.82 -15.10
C LYS A 458 -13.44 -40.05 -15.90
N ASN A 459 -12.16 -40.23 -16.07
CA ASN A 459 -11.59 -41.37 -16.80
C ASN A 459 -11.68 -42.68 -16.01
N TYR A 460 -11.52 -42.63 -14.67
CA TYR A 460 -11.70 -43.82 -13.83
C TYR A 460 -13.15 -44.36 -13.85
N ARG A 461 -14.15 -43.51 -13.85
CA ARG A 461 -15.56 -43.90 -13.95
C ARG A 461 -15.91 -44.51 -15.30
N LYS A 462 -15.39 -44.00 -16.41
CA LYS A 462 -15.62 -44.53 -17.76
C LYS A 462 -15.04 -45.94 -17.96
N ASN A 463 -13.86 -46.15 -17.43
CA ASN A 463 -13.22 -47.50 -17.56
C ASN A 463 -14.01 -48.60 -16.79
N ARG A 464 -14.63 -48.24 -15.67
CA ARG A 464 -15.43 -49.19 -14.87
C ARG A 464 -16.75 -49.54 -15.55
N ILE A 465 -17.34 -48.69 -16.32
CA ILE A 465 -18.58 -48.93 -17.09
C ILE A 465 -18.27 -49.79 -18.33
N ASN A 466 -17.17 -49.55 -19.00
CA ASN A 466 -16.76 -50.32 -20.16
C ASN A 466 -16.43 -51.78 -19.78
N LYS A 467 -15.82 -52.02 -18.60
CA LYS A 467 -15.55 -53.39 -18.10
C LYS A 467 -16.81 -54.29 -18.08
N LYS A 468 -17.93 -53.73 -17.70
CA LYS A 468 -19.18 -54.51 -17.56
C LYS A 468 -19.87 -54.82 -18.91
N LYS A 469 -19.79 -53.99 -19.92
CA LYS A 469 -20.40 -54.21 -21.24
C LYS A 469 -19.64 -55.20 -22.10
N ILE A 470 -18.37 -55.40 -21.84
CA ILE A 470 -17.48 -56.28 -22.57
C ILE A 470 -17.81 -57.75 -22.22
N GLN A 471 -18.29 -57.99 -20.97
CA GLN A 471 -18.52 -59.33 -20.43
C GLN A 471 -19.50 -60.23 -21.18
N ILE A 472 -20.45 -59.72 -21.87
CA ILE A 472 -21.64 -60.51 -22.35
C ILE A 472 -21.50 -61.13 -23.74
N LYS A 473 -20.77 -60.47 -24.64
CA LYS A 473 -20.78 -60.88 -26.06
C LYS A 473 -19.85 -62.05 -26.44
N GLU A 474 -18.87 -62.30 -25.72
CA GLU A 474 -17.85 -63.31 -26.09
C GLU A 474 -18.02 -64.66 -25.41
N GLU A 475 -18.76 -64.72 -24.32
CA GLU A 475 -19.13 -66.05 -23.77
C GLU A 475 -19.76 -66.97 -24.82
N GLN A 476 -20.55 -66.41 -25.73
CA GLN A 476 -21.19 -67.17 -26.80
C GLN A 476 -20.21 -67.73 -27.83
N LEU A 477 -19.21 -66.99 -28.22
CA LEU A 477 -18.25 -67.41 -29.26
C LEU A 477 -17.27 -68.48 -28.75
N LEU A 478 -16.90 -68.37 -27.50
CA LEU A 478 -15.96 -69.34 -26.89
C LEU A 478 -16.58 -70.71 -26.68
N ILE A 479 -17.84 -70.74 -26.37
CA ILE A 479 -18.57 -72.02 -26.11
C ILE A 479 -18.70 -72.87 -27.41
N GLU A 480 -19.05 -72.23 -28.54
CA GLU A 480 -19.22 -72.95 -29.80
C GLU A 480 -17.89 -73.57 -30.34
N ASN A 481 -16.75 -72.89 -30.11
CA ASN A 481 -15.45 -73.39 -30.58
C ASN A 481 -14.93 -74.52 -29.65
N ASN A 482 -15.16 -74.41 -28.36
CA ASN A 482 -14.72 -75.44 -27.45
C ASN A 482 -15.46 -76.80 -27.67
N GLN A 483 -16.73 -76.79 -28.01
CA GLN A 483 -17.51 -77.98 -28.22
C GLN A 483 -16.98 -78.81 -29.40
N LYS A 484 -16.56 -78.18 -30.47
CA LYS A 484 -15.98 -78.88 -31.67
C LYS A 484 -14.61 -79.47 -31.37
N ILE A 485 -13.81 -78.81 -30.53
CA ILE A 485 -12.48 -79.29 -30.16
C ILE A 485 -12.56 -80.49 -29.22
N ILE A 486 -13.47 -80.47 -28.32
CA ILE A 486 -13.62 -81.51 -27.34
C ILE A 486 -13.96 -82.87 -27.98
N TYR A 487 -14.79 -82.92 -28.96
CA TYR A 487 -15.19 -84.18 -29.62
C TYR A 487 -14.08 -84.93 -30.33
N ALA A 488 -13.10 -84.16 -30.89
CA ALA A 488 -12.00 -84.72 -31.70
C ALA A 488 -10.86 -85.30 -30.86
N ILE A 489 -10.80 -84.95 -29.55
CA ILE A 489 -9.61 -85.13 -28.73
C ILE A 489 -9.82 -86.16 -27.61
N GLN A 490 -11.00 -86.77 -27.49
CA GLN A 490 -11.35 -87.67 -26.35
C GLN A 490 -10.51 -89.01 -26.34
N GLU A 491 -9.77 -89.37 -27.30
CA GLU A 491 -8.95 -90.64 -27.37
C GLU A 491 -7.44 -90.46 -27.21
N ASN A 492 -6.91 -89.20 -27.12
CA ASN A 492 -5.45 -88.98 -27.02
C ASN A 492 -5.12 -88.42 -25.58
N GLN A 493 -4.22 -89.08 -24.92
CA GLN A 493 -3.85 -88.78 -23.50
C GLN A 493 -3.17 -87.41 -23.38
N GLU A 494 -2.34 -87.02 -24.33
CA GLU A 494 -1.69 -85.73 -24.40
C GLU A 494 -2.72 -84.58 -24.61
N PHE A 495 -3.74 -84.86 -25.41
CA PHE A 495 -4.83 -83.97 -25.66
C PHE A 495 -5.71 -83.76 -24.42
N ARG A 496 -6.07 -84.80 -23.67
CA ARG A 496 -6.82 -84.72 -22.45
C ARG A 496 -6.13 -83.84 -21.41
N GLN A 497 -4.83 -84.06 -21.20
CA GLN A 497 -4.07 -83.24 -20.24
C GLN A 497 -3.99 -81.78 -20.67
N THR A 498 -3.80 -81.55 -21.93
CA THR A 498 -3.74 -80.15 -22.48
C THR A 498 -5.12 -79.50 -22.40
N ASN A 499 -6.19 -80.25 -22.73
CA ASN A 499 -7.58 -79.74 -22.61
C ASN A 499 -8.00 -79.45 -21.19
N GLU A 500 -7.56 -80.19 -20.19
CA GLU A 500 -7.76 -79.86 -18.75
C GLU A 500 -7.04 -78.58 -18.38
N LYS A 501 -5.84 -78.34 -18.85
CA LYS A 501 -5.12 -77.08 -18.68
C LYS A 501 -5.90 -75.94 -19.31
N ILE A 502 -6.39 -76.10 -20.52
CA ILE A 502 -7.24 -75.10 -21.24
C ILE A 502 -8.54 -74.87 -20.44
N LYS A 503 -9.15 -75.93 -19.93
CA LYS A 503 -10.39 -75.83 -19.14
C LYS A 503 -10.19 -75.06 -17.83
N LYS A 504 -9.07 -75.24 -17.15
CA LYS A 504 -8.70 -74.48 -15.94
C LYS A 504 -8.47 -73.01 -16.29
N ILE A 505 -7.76 -72.70 -17.39
CA ILE A 505 -7.57 -71.33 -17.85
C ILE A 505 -8.90 -70.72 -18.24
N ASN A 506 -9.74 -71.43 -18.96
CA ASN A 506 -11.08 -70.94 -19.32
C ASN A 506 -11.95 -70.66 -18.11
N GLN A 507 -11.92 -71.52 -17.06
CA GLN A 507 -12.60 -71.23 -15.81
C GLN A 507 -12.17 -69.92 -15.15
N THR A 508 -10.88 -69.60 -15.25
CA THR A 508 -10.38 -68.30 -14.77
C THR A 508 -10.78 -67.16 -15.69
N LEU A 509 -10.86 -67.39 -16.98
CA LEU A 509 -11.26 -66.40 -17.98
C LEU A 509 -12.77 -66.18 -18.02
N THR A 510 -13.61 -67.07 -17.52
CA THR A 510 -15.08 -66.92 -17.42
C THR A 510 -15.51 -65.84 -16.40
N GLN A 511 -14.61 -65.43 -15.52
CA GLN A 511 -14.82 -64.28 -14.63
C GLN A 511 -14.83 -62.95 -15.38
N TYR A 512 -14.39 -62.95 -16.64
CA TYR A 512 -14.26 -61.78 -17.48
C TYR A 512 -15.12 -61.92 -18.72
N SER A 513 -15.74 -60.78 -19.12
CA SER A 513 -16.52 -60.79 -20.32
C SER A 513 -15.59 -60.91 -21.56
N PRO A 514 -16.09 -61.41 -22.65
CA PRO A 514 -15.34 -61.54 -23.86
C PRO A 514 -14.90 -60.20 -24.44
N LYS A 515 -15.71 -59.17 -24.28
CA LYS A 515 -15.37 -57.83 -24.65
C LYS A 515 -14.17 -57.29 -23.86
N GLN A 516 -14.08 -57.68 -22.57
CA GLN A 516 -12.90 -57.37 -21.76
C GLN A 516 -11.64 -58.12 -22.23
N LEU A 517 -11.76 -59.39 -22.57
CA LEU A 517 -10.66 -60.20 -23.08
C LEU A 517 -10.18 -59.71 -24.46
N ALA A 518 -11.07 -59.30 -25.34
CA ALA A 518 -10.73 -58.75 -26.63
C ALA A 518 -10.06 -57.37 -26.58
N GLN A 519 -10.46 -56.59 -25.58
CA GLN A 519 -9.97 -55.21 -25.39
C GLN A 519 -8.82 -55.10 -24.40
N VAL A 520 -8.35 -56.20 -23.81
CA VAL A 520 -7.34 -56.16 -22.75
C VAL A 520 -6.07 -55.43 -23.17
N HIS A 521 -5.62 -55.61 -24.41
CA HIS A 521 -4.44 -54.89 -24.92
C HIS A 521 -4.71 -53.38 -25.08
N GLN A 522 -5.90 -53.01 -25.44
CA GLN A 522 -6.30 -51.61 -25.50
C GLN A 522 -6.38 -50.99 -24.07
N THR A 523 -6.93 -51.76 -23.13
CA THR A 523 -6.96 -51.34 -21.74
C THR A 523 -5.56 -51.11 -21.19
N ILE A 524 -4.61 -52.00 -21.47
CA ILE A 524 -3.20 -51.87 -21.10
C ILE A 524 -2.61 -50.59 -21.71
N THR A 525 -2.87 -50.33 -23.01
CA THR A 525 -2.38 -49.13 -23.67
C THR A 525 -2.93 -47.87 -23.01
N MET A 526 -4.23 -47.82 -22.72
CA MET A 526 -4.89 -46.71 -22.06
C MET A 526 -4.35 -46.50 -20.62
N VAL A 527 -4.20 -47.58 -19.85
CA VAL A 527 -3.65 -47.53 -18.51
C VAL A 527 -2.20 -47.03 -18.54
N ASN A 528 -1.40 -47.49 -19.48
CA ASN A 528 -0.03 -46.99 -19.64
C ASN A 528 0.03 -45.52 -20.01
N GLU A 529 -0.85 -45.00 -20.89
CA GLU A 529 -0.94 -43.60 -21.23
C GLU A 529 -1.35 -42.75 -19.99
N GLN A 530 -2.26 -43.29 -19.20
CA GLN A 530 -2.69 -42.61 -17.94
C GLN A 530 -1.59 -42.63 -16.90
N LEU A 531 -0.87 -43.72 -16.76
CA LEU A 531 0.30 -43.82 -15.88
C LEU A 531 1.37 -42.83 -16.28
N GLU A 532 1.68 -42.73 -17.57
CA GLU A 532 2.64 -41.74 -18.08
C GLU A 532 2.21 -40.31 -17.79
N LYS A 533 0.93 -39.98 -18.01
CA LYS A 533 0.36 -38.67 -17.67
C LYS A 533 0.46 -38.39 -16.17
N THR A 534 0.06 -39.34 -15.33
CA THR A 534 0.12 -39.21 -13.87
C THR A 534 1.55 -39.00 -13.38
N THR A 535 2.52 -39.76 -13.95
CA THR A 535 3.94 -39.60 -13.64
C THR A 535 4.48 -38.23 -14.06
N LYS A 536 4.09 -37.74 -15.25
CA LYS A 536 4.47 -36.37 -15.70
C LYS A 536 3.92 -35.29 -14.78
N ILE A 537 2.68 -35.45 -14.34
CA ILE A 537 2.06 -34.52 -13.39
C ILE A 537 2.77 -34.53 -12.03
N LYS A 538 3.09 -35.73 -11.49
CA LYS A 538 3.86 -35.85 -10.23
C LYS A 538 5.20 -35.15 -10.34
N LYS A 539 5.95 -35.38 -11.42
CA LYS A 539 7.23 -34.70 -11.67
C LYS A 539 7.06 -33.19 -11.77
N ALA A 540 6.01 -32.70 -12.41
CA ALA A 540 5.71 -31.27 -12.49
C ALA A 540 5.40 -30.68 -11.10
N LEU A 541 4.60 -31.37 -10.28
CA LEU A 541 4.26 -30.94 -8.92
C LEU A 541 5.48 -30.95 -7.99
N HIS A 542 6.39 -31.93 -8.10
CA HIS A 542 7.64 -31.91 -7.35
C HIS A 542 8.52 -30.72 -7.73
N ARG A 543 8.74 -30.47 -9.03
CA ARG A 543 9.46 -29.29 -9.50
C ARG A 543 8.80 -28.00 -9.05
N TRP A 544 7.48 -27.95 -9.07
CA TRP A 544 6.72 -26.81 -8.58
C TRP A 544 6.99 -26.54 -7.09
N ASN A 545 6.99 -27.58 -6.24
CA ASN A 545 7.30 -27.46 -4.82
C ASN A 545 8.74 -27.00 -4.56
N GLU A 546 9.70 -27.40 -5.39
CA GLU A 546 11.08 -26.89 -5.33
C GLU A 546 11.13 -25.43 -5.71
N HIS A 547 10.48 -25.02 -6.81
CA HIS A 547 10.44 -23.63 -7.26
C HIS A 547 9.71 -22.69 -6.31
N ILE A 548 8.68 -23.15 -5.59
CA ILE A 548 8.03 -22.35 -4.53
C ILE A 548 9.05 -21.96 -3.44
N LYS A 549 10.02 -22.80 -3.16
CA LYS A 549 11.07 -22.51 -2.16
C LYS A 549 12.09 -21.48 -2.67
N GLU A 550 12.46 -21.53 -3.94
CA GLU A 550 13.61 -20.80 -4.50
C GLU A 550 13.26 -19.48 -5.20
N ARG A 551 12.08 -19.33 -5.84
CA ARG A 551 11.74 -18.17 -6.66
C ARG A 551 10.66 -17.29 -6.03
N ASN A 552 11.11 -16.20 -5.36
CA ASN A 552 10.20 -15.22 -4.76
C ASN A 552 9.56 -14.29 -5.79
N ASP A 553 10.23 -13.99 -6.91
CA ASP A 553 9.85 -12.90 -7.81
C ASP A 553 8.51 -13.16 -8.53
N CYS A 554 8.34 -14.35 -9.12
CA CYS A 554 7.10 -14.70 -9.80
C CYS A 554 5.92 -14.83 -8.83
N LEU A 555 6.16 -15.39 -7.64
CA LEU A 555 5.12 -15.52 -6.60
C LEU A 555 4.68 -14.15 -6.06
N THR A 556 5.62 -13.20 -5.96
CA THR A 556 5.31 -11.82 -5.56
C THR A 556 4.37 -11.14 -6.55
N ALA A 557 4.65 -11.28 -7.85
CA ALA A 557 3.79 -10.71 -8.88
C ALA A 557 2.36 -11.29 -8.80
N ILE A 558 2.24 -12.62 -8.68
CA ILE A 558 0.94 -13.29 -8.57
C ILE A 558 0.19 -12.85 -7.30
N LEU A 559 0.88 -12.80 -6.15
CA LEU A 559 0.30 -12.37 -4.90
C LEU A 559 -0.21 -10.93 -4.98
N LEU A 560 0.60 -10.01 -5.51
CA LEU A 560 0.23 -8.62 -5.68
C LEU A 560 -0.91 -8.42 -6.68
N ASP A 561 -0.91 -9.15 -7.78
CA ASP A 561 -1.97 -9.06 -8.79
C ASP A 561 -3.31 -9.62 -8.28
N SER A 562 -3.26 -10.59 -7.38
CA SER A 562 -4.47 -11.13 -6.71
C SER A 562 -4.95 -10.25 -5.55
N THR A 563 -4.16 -9.27 -5.11
CA THR A 563 -4.48 -8.43 -3.96
C THR A 563 -5.19 -7.15 -4.41
N GLN A 564 -6.31 -6.85 -3.75
CA GLN A 564 -7.12 -5.69 -4.08
C GLN A 564 -6.67 -4.44 -3.33
N VAL A 565 -6.16 -4.56 -2.10
CA VAL A 565 -5.71 -3.43 -1.28
C VAL A 565 -4.25 -3.58 -0.93
N VAL A 566 -3.47 -2.57 -1.27
CA VAL A 566 -2.05 -2.49 -0.89
C VAL A 566 -1.82 -1.23 -0.06
N GLY A 567 -1.22 -1.39 1.11
CA GLY A 567 -0.81 -0.27 1.95
C GLY A 567 0.71 -0.12 1.98
N ALA A 568 1.21 1.07 1.71
CA ALA A 568 2.64 1.37 1.71
C ALA A 568 2.91 2.85 1.99
N THR A 569 4.07 3.18 2.56
CA THR A 569 4.53 4.57 2.55
C THR A 569 4.83 5.03 1.11
N CYS A 570 4.86 6.34 0.89
CA CYS A 570 5.06 6.92 -0.45
C CYS A 570 6.28 6.32 -1.17
N ILE A 571 7.39 6.19 -0.49
CA ILE A 571 8.61 5.57 -1.04
C ILE A 571 8.55 4.04 -0.95
N GLY A 572 7.95 3.51 0.11
CA GLY A 572 7.90 2.07 0.41
C GLY A 572 7.29 1.23 -0.72
N ILE A 573 6.29 1.78 -1.42
CA ILE A 573 5.65 1.10 -2.57
C ILE A 573 6.63 0.78 -3.71
N GLN A 574 7.77 1.46 -3.80
CA GLN A 574 8.74 1.29 -4.86
C GLN A 574 10.14 0.91 -4.38
N SER A 575 10.32 0.74 -3.08
CA SER A 575 11.63 0.46 -2.47
C SER A 575 12.28 -0.85 -2.95
N ARG A 576 11.48 -1.81 -3.43
CA ARG A 576 11.97 -3.08 -4.01
C ARG A 576 11.57 -3.18 -5.48
N LYS A 577 12.46 -3.73 -6.31
CA LYS A 577 12.19 -4.00 -7.75
C LYS A 577 10.89 -4.78 -7.97
N LEU A 578 10.58 -5.69 -7.07
CA LEU A 578 9.39 -6.54 -7.10
C LEU A 578 8.06 -5.78 -7.12
N PHE A 579 8.06 -4.57 -6.55
CA PHE A 579 6.86 -3.73 -6.50
C PHE A 579 6.88 -2.61 -7.55
N ALA A 580 7.97 -2.51 -8.33
CA ALA A 580 8.23 -1.37 -9.19
C ALA A 580 7.20 -1.15 -10.31
N ASP A 581 6.57 -2.20 -10.79
CA ASP A 581 5.64 -2.16 -11.93
C ASP A 581 4.17 -2.36 -11.52
N THR A 582 3.90 -2.47 -10.21
CA THR A 582 2.53 -2.62 -9.69
C THR A 582 1.72 -1.34 -9.91
N THR A 583 0.56 -1.45 -10.54
CA THR A 583 -0.36 -0.33 -10.82
C THR A 583 -1.69 -0.52 -10.12
N PHE A 584 -2.42 0.58 -9.93
CA PHE A 584 -3.68 0.61 -9.20
C PHE A 584 -4.74 1.37 -9.98
N ASP A 585 -5.99 1.11 -9.68
CA ASP A 585 -7.07 1.95 -10.21
C ASP A 585 -7.17 3.25 -9.42
N ILE A 586 -7.00 3.17 -8.08
CA ILE A 586 -7.12 4.31 -7.18
C ILE A 586 -5.92 4.35 -6.21
N ALA A 587 -5.35 5.53 -6.02
CA ALA A 587 -4.45 5.84 -4.91
C ALA A 587 -5.17 6.77 -3.92
N ILE A 588 -5.23 6.37 -2.66
CA ILE A 588 -5.71 7.18 -1.55
C ILE A 588 -4.49 7.55 -0.72
N VAL A 589 -4.20 8.84 -0.62
CA VAL A 589 -3.05 9.33 0.13
C VAL A 589 -3.54 10.08 1.36
N ASP A 590 -3.25 9.52 2.53
CA ASP A 590 -3.56 10.16 3.82
C ASP A 590 -2.40 11.04 4.29
N GLU A 591 -2.70 12.04 5.12
CA GLU A 591 -1.77 13.07 5.62
C GLU A 591 -1.03 13.79 4.47
N ALA A 592 -1.70 14.01 3.33
CA ALA A 592 -1.11 14.63 2.15
C ALA A 592 -0.62 16.07 2.39
N GLY A 593 -1.13 16.76 3.42
CA GLY A 593 -0.67 18.07 3.88
C GLY A 593 0.78 18.10 4.37
N GLN A 594 1.39 16.94 4.63
CA GLN A 594 2.76 16.79 5.13
C GLN A 594 3.71 16.21 4.10
N ILE A 595 3.26 16.03 2.86
CA ILE A 595 4.03 15.33 1.83
C ILE A 595 4.54 16.32 0.79
N GLN A 596 5.85 16.36 0.61
CA GLN A 596 6.48 17.14 -0.45
C GLN A 596 6.12 16.57 -1.83
N ILE A 597 6.15 17.41 -2.86
CA ILE A 597 5.77 17.07 -4.23
C ILE A 597 6.50 15.80 -4.74
N HIS A 598 7.81 15.72 -4.57
CA HIS A 598 8.61 14.61 -5.09
C HIS A 598 8.30 13.27 -4.40
N ASN A 599 7.78 13.29 -3.16
CA ASN A 599 7.30 12.10 -2.46
C ASN A 599 5.88 11.73 -2.88
N LEU A 600 4.99 12.74 -3.00
CA LEU A 600 3.59 12.51 -3.35
C LEU A 600 3.42 11.97 -4.78
N LEU A 601 4.25 12.41 -5.70
CA LEU A 601 4.23 11.93 -7.09
C LEU A 601 4.48 10.41 -7.19
N VAL A 602 5.16 9.79 -6.23
CA VAL A 602 5.45 8.35 -6.24
C VAL A 602 4.17 7.50 -6.21
N PRO A 603 3.29 7.58 -5.19
CA PRO A 603 2.05 6.80 -5.18
C PRO A 603 1.04 7.27 -6.23
N VAL A 604 0.92 8.58 -6.47
CA VAL A 604 -0.06 9.16 -7.38
C VAL A 604 0.19 8.75 -8.83
N SER A 605 1.46 8.70 -9.25
CA SER A 605 1.83 8.28 -10.62
C SER A 605 1.45 6.84 -10.96
N ARG A 606 1.15 6.01 -9.97
CA ARG A 606 0.83 4.58 -10.12
C ARG A 606 -0.64 4.24 -10.26
N ALA A 607 -1.51 5.24 -10.13
CA ALA A 607 -2.95 5.03 -10.14
C ALA A 607 -3.63 5.82 -11.24
N LYS A 608 -4.72 5.29 -11.76
CA LYS A 608 -5.56 5.96 -12.77
C LYS A 608 -6.37 7.11 -12.17
N LYS A 609 -6.49 7.16 -10.84
CA LYS A 609 -7.20 8.16 -10.05
C LYS A 609 -6.52 8.32 -8.71
N ALA A 610 -6.51 9.52 -8.14
CA ALA A 610 -6.02 9.78 -6.80
C ALA A 610 -7.04 10.55 -5.94
N ILE A 611 -7.04 10.25 -4.64
CA ILE A 611 -7.75 11.01 -3.62
C ILE A 611 -6.72 11.42 -2.59
N LEU A 612 -6.55 12.71 -2.40
CA LEU A 612 -5.63 13.28 -1.43
C LEU A 612 -6.41 13.77 -0.23
N LEU A 613 -6.12 13.21 0.93
CA LEU A 613 -6.70 13.62 2.19
C LEU A 613 -5.59 14.22 3.05
N GLY A 614 -5.76 15.44 3.52
CA GLY A 614 -4.72 16.14 4.26
C GLY A 614 -5.22 17.39 4.95
N ASP A 615 -4.31 18.03 5.64
CA ASP A 615 -4.57 19.30 6.30
C ASP A 615 -3.32 20.19 6.26
N HIS A 616 -3.36 21.23 5.46
CA HIS A 616 -2.27 22.18 5.31
C HIS A 616 -2.18 23.22 6.46
N LYS A 617 -3.18 23.24 7.34
CA LYS A 617 -3.18 24.04 8.56
C LYS A 617 -2.52 23.30 9.75
N GLN A 618 -2.06 22.07 9.52
CA GLN A 618 -1.20 21.31 10.43
C GLN A 618 0.27 21.40 10.00
N ILE A 619 1.14 20.64 10.66
CA ILE A 619 2.59 20.65 10.40
C ILE A 619 2.86 20.46 8.90
N PRO A 620 3.64 21.37 8.29
CA PRO A 620 4.05 21.25 6.90
C PRO A 620 5.08 20.12 6.72
N PRO A 621 5.45 19.77 5.47
CA PRO A 621 6.58 18.90 5.22
C PRO A 621 7.86 19.43 5.89
N MET A 622 8.74 18.55 6.31
CA MET A 622 10.06 18.95 6.80
C MET A 622 10.88 19.50 5.64
N ALA A 623 11.16 20.80 5.68
CA ALA A 623 12.08 21.44 4.77
C ALA A 623 13.44 21.62 5.47
N ASP A 624 14.50 21.30 4.77
CA ASP A 624 15.86 21.39 5.31
C ASP A 624 16.37 22.83 5.26
N ALA A 625 16.86 23.35 6.37
CA ALA A 625 17.27 24.74 6.53
C ALA A 625 18.45 25.12 5.60
N ASP A 626 19.41 24.22 5.41
CA ASP A 626 20.58 24.51 4.56
C ASP A 626 20.18 24.52 3.08
N ILE A 627 19.23 23.65 2.70
CA ILE A 627 18.67 23.64 1.33
C ILE A 627 17.87 24.92 1.11
N LEU A 628 17.09 25.37 2.07
CA LEU A 628 16.35 26.62 1.98
C LEU A 628 17.29 27.81 1.85
N GLN A 629 18.34 27.87 2.65
CA GLN A 629 19.35 28.91 2.56
C GLN A 629 20.02 28.90 1.18
N TRP A 630 20.41 27.72 0.70
CA TRP A 630 20.99 27.58 -0.64
C TRP A 630 20.02 28.05 -1.74
N CYS A 631 18.73 27.75 -1.63
CA CYS A 631 17.72 28.23 -2.57
C CYS A 631 17.62 29.75 -2.58
N ARG A 632 17.62 30.40 -1.41
CA ARG A 632 17.61 31.87 -1.29
C ARG A 632 18.84 32.50 -1.94
N GLU A 633 20.02 31.94 -1.70
CA GLU A 633 21.29 32.41 -2.29
C GLU A 633 21.35 32.27 -3.81
N ASN A 634 20.55 31.37 -4.39
CA ASN A 634 20.48 31.11 -5.84
C ASN A 634 19.17 31.59 -6.48
N ASP A 635 18.37 32.42 -5.79
CA ASP A 635 17.10 32.99 -6.26
C ASP A 635 16.09 31.92 -6.75
N ILE A 636 16.02 30.79 -6.03
CA ILE A 636 15.14 29.66 -6.34
C ILE A 636 13.89 29.74 -5.45
N ASN A 637 12.72 29.60 -6.05
CA ASN A 637 11.46 29.60 -5.33
C ASN A 637 11.35 28.38 -4.40
N THR A 638 11.23 28.61 -3.10
CA THR A 638 11.17 27.58 -2.06
C THR A 638 9.77 27.04 -1.80
N ASN A 639 8.72 27.69 -2.30
CA ASN A 639 7.33 27.40 -1.97
C ASN A 639 6.95 25.89 -2.13
N LEU A 640 7.38 25.25 -3.20
CA LEU A 640 7.13 23.82 -3.45
C LEU A 640 7.96 22.88 -2.56
N TYR A 641 8.97 23.38 -1.86
CA TYR A 641 9.80 22.63 -0.95
C TYR A 641 9.34 22.77 0.51
N GLU A 642 8.96 23.99 0.89
CA GLU A 642 8.46 24.34 2.24
C GLU A 642 7.02 23.85 2.45
N ASN A 643 6.18 23.92 1.42
CA ASN A 643 4.79 23.55 1.49
C ASN A 643 4.52 22.19 0.84
N SER A 644 3.45 21.55 1.28
CA SER A 644 2.98 20.32 0.65
C SER A 644 2.41 20.59 -0.75
N PHE A 645 2.50 19.58 -1.61
CA PHE A 645 1.83 19.66 -2.88
C PHE A 645 0.29 19.72 -2.74
N PHE A 646 -0.26 19.15 -1.64
CA PHE A 646 -1.66 19.31 -1.27
C PHE A 646 -2.03 20.78 -1.07
N GLN A 647 -1.22 21.52 -0.29
CA GLN A 647 -1.41 22.97 -0.07
C GLN A 647 -1.36 23.74 -1.39
N TYR A 648 -0.36 23.48 -2.22
CA TYR A 648 -0.25 24.09 -3.54
C TYR A 648 -1.52 23.91 -4.38
N LEU A 649 -2.05 22.67 -4.45
CA LEU A 649 -3.28 22.39 -5.19
C LEU A 649 -4.52 23.04 -4.56
N TYR A 650 -4.56 23.09 -3.24
CA TYR A 650 -5.63 23.73 -2.49
C TYR A 650 -5.70 25.24 -2.80
N GLU A 651 -4.57 25.95 -2.70
CA GLU A 651 -4.47 27.38 -2.98
C GLU A 651 -4.78 27.70 -4.47
N GLN A 652 -4.35 26.84 -5.40
CA GLN A 652 -4.73 27.00 -6.81
C GLN A 652 -6.24 26.90 -7.01
N SER A 653 -6.91 26.07 -6.21
CA SER A 653 -8.36 25.91 -6.27
C SER A 653 -9.11 27.08 -5.64
N GLU A 654 -8.59 27.67 -4.57
CA GLU A 654 -9.23 28.82 -3.90
C GLU A 654 -9.23 30.08 -4.75
N LYS A 655 -8.21 30.29 -5.56
CA LYS A 655 -8.10 31.45 -6.45
C LYS A 655 -9.21 31.51 -7.51
N LYS A 656 -9.99 30.45 -7.69
CA LYS A 656 -11.02 30.32 -8.73
C LYS A 656 -12.32 29.79 -8.13
N GLU A 657 -13.37 30.56 -8.19
CA GLU A 657 -14.68 30.28 -7.54
C GLU A 657 -15.27 28.91 -7.89
N LYS A 658 -15.11 28.48 -9.16
CA LYS A 658 -15.56 27.15 -9.64
C LYS A 658 -14.74 25.97 -9.14
N SER A 659 -13.53 26.22 -8.68
CA SER A 659 -12.61 25.16 -8.26
C SER A 659 -12.86 24.71 -6.82
N ARG A 660 -13.55 25.51 -6.02
CA ARG A 660 -13.95 25.16 -4.65
C ARG A 660 -14.86 23.93 -4.60
N GLU A 661 -15.59 23.62 -5.69
CA GLU A 661 -16.38 22.40 -5.77
C GLU A 661 -15.55 21.10 -5.69
N HIS A 662 -14.27 21.17 -6.02
CA HIS A 662 -13.36 20.02 -6.01
C HIS A 662 -12.75 19.73 -4.66
N ILE A 663 -12.87 20.67 -3.72
CA ILE A 663 -12.40 20.52 -2.36
C ILE A 663 -13.60 20.16 -1.47
N GLN A 664 -13.39 19.24 -0.54
CA GLN A 664 -14.34 18.99 0.52
C GLN A 664 -13.66 19.18 1.88
N LEU A 665 -14.21 20.05 2.69
CA LEU A 665 -13.83 20.17 4.09
C LEU A 665 -14.65 19.17 4.93
N LEU A 666 -13.99 18.44 5.80
CA LEU A 666 -14.61 17.71 6.90
C LEU A 666 -14.78 18.69 8.06
N ASP A 667 -15.97 19.15 8.30
CA ASP A 667 -16.25 20.29 9.18
C ASP A 667 -16.53 19.92 10.65
N THR A 668 -16.76 18.64 10.95
CA THR A 668 -17.18 18.21 12.29
C THR A 668 -16.12 17.35 12.94
N GLN A 669 -15.65 17.74 14.10
CA GLN A 669 -14.68 17.02 14.90
C GLN A 669 -15.31 16.20 16.03
N PHE A 670 -14.69 15.05 16.37
CA PHE A 670 -15.15 14.10 17.39
C PHE A 670 -14.11 13.84 18.49
N ARG A 671 -13.00 14.59 18.50
CA ARG A 671 -11.83 14.30 19.34
C ARG A 671 -11.73 15.20 20.53
N VAL A 672 -11.47 16.48 20.28
CA VAL A 672 -11.08 17.44 21.33
C VAL A 672 -12.28 18.04 22.05
N PRO A 673 -12.09 18.60 23.25
CA PRO A 673 -13.11 19.44 23.89
C PRO A 673 -13.55 20.60 22.99
N ALA A 674 -14.80 21.00 23.09
CA ALA A 674 -15.34 22.06 22.23
C ALA A 674 -14.64 23.40 22.41
N GLU A 675 -14.19 23.68 23.60
CA GLU A 675 -13.48 24.89 23.98
C GLU A 675 -12.17 25.06 23.21
N VAL A 676 -11.43 23.97 23.06
CA VAL A 676 -10.21 23.90 22.23
C VAL A 676 -10.57 24.06 20.76
N ALA A 677 -11.60 23.32 20.32
CA ALA A 677 -12.00 23.34 18.91
C ALA A 677 -12.45 24.72 18.45
N ASP A 678 -13.15 25.46 19.28
CA ASP A 678 -13.64 26.81 18.97
C ASP A 678 -12.49 27.79 18.71
N VAL A 679 -11.43 27.77 19.54
CA VAL A 679 -10.23 28.61 19.35
C VAL A 679 -9.51 28.21 18.04
N ILE A 680 -9.36 26.92 17.81
CA ILE A 680 -8.72 26.38 16.60
C ILE A 680 -9.54 26.69 15.36
N SER A 681 -10.87 26.60 15.44
CA SER A 681 -11.79 26.88 14.33
C SER A 681 -11.67 28.34 13.87
N GLU A 682 -11.67 29.28 14.83
CA GLU A 682 -11.62 30.69 14.56
C GLU A 682 -10.32 31.11 13.88
N TRP A 683 -9.19 30.58 14.32
CA TRP A 683 -7.88 30.98 13.80
C TRP A 683 -7.49 30.27 12.50
N PHE A 684 -7.73 28.93 12.42
CA PHE A 684 -7.19 28.12 11.33
C PHE A 684 -8.21 27.79 10.26
N TYR A 685 -9.52 27.75 10.57
CA TYR A 685 -10.54 27.18 9.68
C TYR A 685 -11.74 28.11 9.44
N ASP A 686 -11.58 29.42 9.58
CA ASP A 686 -12.60 30.43 9.27
C ASP A 686 -13.97 30.14 9.92
N ASN A 687 -13.97 29.62 11.13
CA ASN A 687 -15.15 29.16 11.86
C ASN A 687 -15.94 28.03 11.19
N GLN A 688 -15.31 27.26 10.30
CA GLN A 688 -15.94 26.12 9.62
C GLN A 688 -15.63 24.77 10.27
N TYR A 689 -14.95 24.71 11.40
CA TYR A 689 -14.60 23.51 12.14
C TYR A 689 -15.41 23.45 13.43
N HIS A 690 -16.37 22.51 13.50
CA HIS A 690 -17.36 22.44 14.56
C HIS A 690 -17.21 21.18 15.40
N SER A 691 -17.52 21.32 16.70
CA SER A 691 -17.53 20.16 17.59
C SER A 691 -18.82 19.36 17.46
N PHE A 692 -18.67 18.03 17.42
CA PHE A 692 -19.80 17.13 17.58
C PHE A 692 -20.50 17.38 18.93
N GLU A 693 -21.82 17.27 18.96
CA GLU A 693 -22.65 17.68 20.08
C GLU A 693 -22.21 17.07 21.44
N LYS A 694 -21.82 15.77 21.44
CA LYS A 694 -21.30 15.10 22.65
C LYS A 694 -19.97 15.65 23.17
N LYS A 695 -19.28 16.50 22.43
CA LYS A 695 -18.03 17.15 22.83
C LYS A 695 -18.26 18.52 23.44
N ARG A 696 -19.47 19.01 23.39
CA ARG A 696 -19.89 20.24 24.07
C ARG A 696 -20.24 19.92 25.51
N ASN A 697 -19.90 20.82 26.44
CA ASN A 697 -20.18 20.67 27.85
C ASN A 697 -19.60 19.38 28.48
N MET A 698 -18.42 18.97 28.07
CA MET A 698 -17.69 17.91 28.74
C MET A 698 -17.22 18.42 30.11
N PRO A 699 -17.34 17.62 31.17
CA PRO A 699 -16.76 18.00 32.46
C PRO A 699 -15.23 17.89 32.41
N PRO A 700 -14.49 18.70 33.20
CA PRO A 700 -13.06 18.48 33.38
C PRO A 700 -12.81 17.12 34.01
N ILE A 701 -11.64 16.53 33.75
CA ILE A 701 -11.26 15.21 34.32
C ILE A 701 -11.06 15.29 35.85
N SER A 702 -10.86 16.47 36.37
CA SER A 702 -10.71 16.73 37.81
C SER A 702 -11.23 18.13 38.16
N PRO A 703 -11.94 18.29 39.30
CA PRO A 703 -12.46 19.61 39.72
C PRO A 703 -11.38 20.69 39.87
N ILE A 704 -10.13 20.32 40.16
CA ILE A 704 -9.02 21.28 40.29
C ILE A 704 -8.66 21.96 38.97
N LEU A 705 -9.08 21.38 37.84
CA LEU A 705 -8.83 21.90 36.51
C LEU A 705 -9.96 22.81 36.02
N GLU A 706 -11.08 22.88 36.78
CA GLU A 706 -12.25 23.70 36.53
C GLU A 706 -12.94 23.47 35.20
N GLU A 707 -12.20 23.42 34.09
CA GLU A 707 -12.73 23.26 32.73
C GLU A 707 -11.89 22.25 31.91
N PRO A 708 -12.42 21.67 30.83
CA PRO A 708 -11.67 20.76 29.94
C PRO A 708 -10.50 21.40 29.19
N PHE A 709 -10.52 22.73 29.07
CA PHE A 709 -9.42 23.51 28.51
C PHE A 709 -8.87 24.46 29.56
N CYS A 710 -7.62 24.26 29.99
CA CYS A 710 -6.99 25.02 31.05
C CYS A 710 -5.69 25.69 30.61
N LEU A 711 -5.52 26.94 31.01
CA LEU A 711 -4.28 27.68 30.91
C LEU A 711 -3.71 27.83 32.33
N ILE A 712 -2.58 27.21 32.63
CA ILE A 712 -1.85 27.41 33.91
C ILE A 712 -0.87 28.54 33.67
N ASP A 713 -1.23 29.72 34.21
CA ASP A 713 -0.47 30.96 33.99
C ASP A 713 0.63 31.10 35.02
N THR A 714 1.87 31.17 34.53
CA THR A 714 3.06 31.33 35.39
C THR A 714 3.48 32.78 35.59
N HIS A 715 2.74 33.75 35.04
CA HIS A 715 3.13 35.18 35.01
C HIS A 715 3.49 35.75 36.38
N GLN A 716 2.72 35.45 37.42
CA GLN A 716 2.92 35.98 38.76
C GLN A 716 4.15 35.42 39.46
N SER A 717 4.70 34.28 39.02
CA SER A 717 5.82 33.63 39.66
C SER A 717 7.16 34.27 39.27
N SER A 718 8.00 34.47 40.29
CA SER A 718 9.38 34.93 40.11
C SER A 718 10.27 33.88 39.41
N GLU A 719 9.90 32.58 39.48
CA GLU A 719 10.65 31.46 38.89
C GLU A 719 10.29 31.19 37.41
N ARG A 720 9.35 31.94 36.81
CA ARG A 720 8.79 31.68 35.50
C ARG A 720 9.76 31.72 34.31
N LYS A 721 10.95 32.35 34.50
CA LYS A 721 11.89 32.60 33.41
C LYS A 721 12.63 31.37 32.97
N GLU A 722 12.83 31.23 31.65
CA GLU A 722 13.65 30.22 31.03
C GLU A 722 15.12 30.37 31.41
N LYS A 723 15.83 29.26 31.47
CA LYS A 723 17.30 29.20 31.57
C LYS A 723 17.87 28.63 30.31
N LEU A 724 18.99 29.14 29.83
CA LEU A 724 19.70 28.60 28.68
C LEU A 724 20.70 27.56 29.17
N VAL A 725 20.60 26.36 28.64
CA VAL A 725 21.56 25.27 28.83
C VAL A 725 22.27 24.97 27.51
N THR A 726 23.43 24.36 27.57
CA THR A 726 24.17 23.96 26.36
C THR A 726 23.77 22.53 26.00
N ASP A 727 23.32 22.32 24.75
CA ASP A 727 23.02 21.00 24.22
C ASP A 727 24.31 20.22 23.88
N GLN A 728 24.18 18.97 23.43
CA GLN A 728 25.29 18.12 23.03
C GLN A 728 26.11 18.69 21.84
N ASN A 729 25.48 19.55 21.04
CA ASN A 729 26.11 20.20 19.88
C ASN A 729 26.73 21.56 20.20
N GLY A 730 26.72 21.98 21.47
CA GLY A 730 27.25 23.28 21.93
C GLY A 730 26.28 24.45 21.77
N ASN A 731 25.03 24.22 21.30
CA ASN A 731 24.03 25.27 21.13
C ASN A 731 23.37 25.65 22.46
N ARG A 732 23.04 26.93 22.64
CA ARG A 732 22.26 27.40 23.76
C ARG A 732 20.76 27.19 23.52
N VAL A 733 20.15 26.32 24.33
CA VAL A 733 18.73 25.92 24.22
C VAL A 733 18.01 26.24 25.52
N PRO A 734 16.70 26.66 25.44
CA PRO A 734 15.94 27.05 26.62
C PRO A 734 15.39 25.83 27.37
N ILE A 735 15.45 25.93 28.73
CA ILE A 735 14.67 25.07 29.62
C ILE A 735 13.91 25.97 30.62
N ASN A 736 12.73 25.55 31.03
CA ASN A 736 11.94 26.20 32.07
C ASN A 736 11.74 25.22 33.23
N VAL A 737 12.47 25.46 34.32
CA VAL A 737 12.48 24.57 35.48
C VAL A 737 11.14 24.65 36.23
N TYR A 738 10.52 25.83 36.29
CA TYR A 738 9.25 26.03 36.98
C TYR A 738 8.11 25.33 36.28
N GLU A 739 8.01 25.46 34.96
CA GLU A 739 7.05 24.67 34.15
C GLU A 739 7.25 23.17 34.33
N ALA A 740 8.49 22.70 34.33
CA ALA A 740 8.79 21.29 34.54
C ALA A 740 8.30 20.75 35.88
N LYS A 741 8.44 21.55 36.98
CA LYS A 741 7.91 21.22 38.30
C LYS A 741 6.38 21.17 38.28
N ILE A 742 5.71 22.18 37.71
CA ILE A 742 4.24 22.24 37.62
C ILE A 742 3.72 20.99 36.88
N ILE A 743 4.34 20.64 35.75
CA ILE A 743 3.95 19.49 34.97
C ILE A 743 4.16 18.18 35.75
N ALA A 744 5.26 18.05 36.46
CA ALA A 744 5.56 16.86 37.27
C ALA A 744 4.57 16.68 38.42
N GLU A 745 4.25 17.73 39.15
CA GLU A 745 3.27 17.69 40.25
C GLU A 745 1.85 17.42 39.73
N LEU A 746 1.47 17.98 38.57
CA LEU A 746 0.20 17.68 37.94
C LEU A 746 0.10 16.19 37.50
N VAL A 747 1.15 15.64 36.89
CA VAL A 747 1.22 14.23 36.56
C VAL A 747 1.13 13.36 37.81
N HIS A 748 1.87 13.73 38.87
CA HIS A 748 1.83 13.03 40.15
C HIS A 748 0.43 13.01 40.75
N TYR A 749 -0.26 14.15 40.76
CA TYR A 749 -1.64 14.28 41.23
C TYR A 749 -2.59 13.39 40.43
N LEU A 750 -2.54 13.46 39.08
CA LEU A 750 -3.44 12.71 38.21
C LEU A 750 -3.26 11.19 38.37
N LEU A 751 -2.04 10.72 38.52
CA LEU A 751 -1.72 9.32 38.73
C LEU A 751 -1.98 8.86 40.17
N GLY A 752 -1.59 9.68 41.17
CA GLY A 752 -1.77 9.38 42.58
C GLY A 752 -3.22 9.28 43.00
N LYS A 753 -4.10 10.11 42.44
CA LYS A 753 -5.55 10.02 42.60
C LYS A 753 -6.24 9.02 41.69
N GLN A 754 -5.50 8.30 40.83
CA GLN A 754 -6.02 7.34 39.84
C GLN A 754 -7.09 7.95 38.92
N ILE A 755 -6.98 9.24 38.61
CA ILE A 755 -7.91 9.97 37.74
C ILE A 755 -7.78 9.44 36.29
N VAL A 756 -6.52 9.19 35.88
CA VAL A 756 -6.17 8.64 34.54
C VAL A 756 -5.03 7.65 34.68
N LYS A 757 -4.87 6.78 33.68
CA LYS A 757 -3.72 5.87 33.58
C LYS A 757 -2.52 6.58 32.96
N GLU A 758 -1.34 6.10 33.24
CA GLU A 758 -0.09 6.61 32.66
C GLU A 758 -0.12 6.67 31.12
N SER A 759 -0.66 5.64 30.47
CA SER A 759 -0.81 5.56 29.01
C SER A 759 -1.81 6.56 28.43
N GLU A 760 -2.65 7.18 29.26
CA GLU A 760 -3.68 8.15 28.86
C GLU A 760 -3.20 9.60 28.95
N ILE A 761 -2.00 9.84 29.51
CA ILE A 761 -1.37 11.16 29.61
C ILE A 761 -0.35 11.35 28.49
N GLY A 762 -0.35 12.51 27.88
CA GLY A 762 0.68 12.98 26.96
C GLY A 762 1.21 14.34 27.37
N VAL A 763 2.51 14.46 27.53
CA VAL A 763 3.18 15.74 27.78
C VAL A 763 3.97 16.11 26.53
N ILE A 764 3.64 17.26 25.96
CA ILE A 764 4.23 17.73 24.70
C ILE A 764 5.03 19.00 25.00
N VAL A 765 6.25 19.04 24.54
CA VAL A 765 7.13 20.22 24.67
C VAL A 765 7.89 20.49 23.38
N PRO A 766 8.25 21.75 23.13
CA PRO A 766 8.93 22.13 21.89
C PRO A 766 10.42 21.79 21.85
N TYR A 767 11.10 21.66 23.01
CA TYR A 767 12.56 21.53 23.10
C TYR A 767 12.98 20.20 23.74
N ARG A 768 14.04 19.55 23.19
CA ARG A 768 14.56 18.26 23.69
C ARG A 768 15.11 18.36 25.13
N GLU A 769 15.77 19.46 25.45
CA GLU A 769 16.34 19.66 26.78
C GLU A 769 15.23 19.88 27.82
N GLN A 770 14.15 20.58 27.44
CA GLN A 770 12.97 20.70 28.29
C GLN A 770 12.30 19.33 28.50
N LEU A 771 12.22 18.50 27.45
CA LEU A 771 11.72 17.15 27.57
C LEU A 771 12.54 16.33 28.57
N ALA A 772 13.87 16.37 28.47
CA ALA A 772 14.76 15.68 29.40
C ALA A 772 14.57 16.18 30.84
N LYS A 773 14.44 17.50 31.03
CA LYS A 773 14.16 18.11 32.32
C LYS A 773 12.83 17.65 32.93
N ILE A 774 11.74 17.65 32.15
CA ILE A 774 10.42 17.20 32.62
C ILE A 774 10.46 15.70 32.97
N ARG A 775 11.11 14.86 32.16
CA ARG A 775 11.27 13.44 32.48
C ARG A 775 11.99 13.21 33.80
N THR A 776 13.02 14.01 34.06
CA THR A 776 13.76 13.96 35.32
C THR A 776 12.88 14.38 36.49
N GLU A 777 12.13 15.49 36.38
CA GLU A 777 11.22 15.96 37.42
C GLU A 777 10.11 14.95 37.70
N ILE A 778 9.45 14.39 36.66
CA ILE A 778 8.42 13.36 36.82
C ILE A 778 8.98 12.13 37.54
N LYS A 779 10.18 11.65 37.16
CA LYS A 779 10.83 10.50 37.81
C LYS A 779 11.14 10.81 39.29
N SER A 780 11.55 12.03 39.60
CA SER A 780 11.84 12.43 41.00
C SER A 780 10.56 12.57 41.82
N THR A 781 9.51 13.15 41.27
CA THR A 781 8.25 13.43 41.98
C THR A 781 7.38 12.17 42.11
N CYS A 782 7.21 11.40 41.04
CA CYS A 782 6.35 10.21 41.02
C CYS A 782 7.06 8.92 41.47
N GLY A 783 8.38 8.86 41.45
CA GLY A 783 9.16 7.71 41.87
C GLY A 783 8.79 6.44 41.05
N LYS A 784 8.54 5.32 41.78
CA LYS A 784 8.20 4.01 41.17
C LYS A 784 6.79 3.96 40.56
N GLN A 785 5.98 5.00 40.70
CA GLN A 785 4.62 5.01 40.15
C GLN A 785 4.59 5.19 38.64
N VAL A 786 5.68 5.61 38.01
CA VAL A 786 5.77 5.90 36.59
C VAL A 786 6.79 5.00 35.92
N GLN A 787 6.33 4.21 34.95
CA GLN A 787 7.14 3.29 34.16
C GLN A 787 7.29 3.74 32.70
N LEU A 788 6.31 4.47 32.17
CA LEU A 788 6.21 4.84 30.74
C LEU A 788 6.57 6.31 30.48
N VAL A 789 7.44 6.93 31.31
CA VAL A 789 7.83 8.34 31.17
C VAL A 789 8.32 8.68 29.76
N GLU A 790 9.07 7.77 29.15
CA GLU A 790 9.63 7.97 27.81
C GLU A 790 8.52 8.03 26.71
N GLU A 791 7.42 7.32 26.93
CA GLU A 791 6.27 7.35 26.04
C GLU A 791 5.32 8.51 26.34
N MET A 792 5.22 8.89 27.60
CA MET A 792 4.36 9.98 28.07
C MET A 792 4.88 11.35 27.60
N VAL A 793 6.17 11.62 27.78
CA VAL A 793 6.79 12.92 27.51
C VAL A 793 7.54 12.88 26.19
N LYS A 794 7.07 13.64 25.22
CA LYS A 794 7.61 13.65 23.85
C LYS A 794 7.69 15.07 23.29
N THR A 795 8.54 15.25 22.28
CA THR A 795 8.42 16.41 21.40
C THR A 795 7.20 16.26 20.48
N LEU A 796 6.71 17.38 19.96
CA LEU A 796 5.54 17.38 19.09
C LEU A 796 5.69 16.46 17.87
N ASP A 797 6.84 16.49 17.21
CA ASP A 797 7.11 15.66 16.03
C ASP A 797 7.07 14.17 16.38
N SER A 798 7.57 13.78 17.55
CA SER A 798 7.53 12.39 18.05
C SER A 798 6.12 11.98 18.55
N PHE A 799 5.25 12.95 18.82
CA PHE A 799 3.87 12.72 19.27
C PHE A 799 2.87 12.66 18.10
N GLN A 800 3.35 12.93 16.90
CA GLN A 800 2.51 12.99 15.71
C GLN A 800 1.79 11.65 15.44
N GLY A 801 0.51 11.72 15.08
CA GLY A 801 -0.35 10.55 14.89
C GLY A 801 -0.86 9.90 16.18
N GLN A 802 -0.37 10.31 17.34
CA GLN A 802 -0.82 9.84 18.64
C GLN A 802 -1.91 10.74 19.23
N GLU A 803 -2.68 10.21 20.14
CA GLU A 803 -3.72 10.91 20.90
C GLU A 803 -3.75 10.36 22.32
N ARG A 804 -4.10 11.22 23.29
CA ARG A 804 -4.26 10.84 24.69
C ARG A 804 -5.53 11.46 25.24
N ASP A 805 -6.01 10.94 26.34
CA ASP A 805 -7.14 11.52 27.03
C ASP A 805 -6.79 12.90 27.62
N VAL A 806 -5.59 13.02 28.15
CA VAL A 806 -5.04 14.26 28.71
C VAL A 806 -3.81 14.69 27.95
N ILE A 807 -3.79 15.93 27.50
CA ILE A 807 -2.59 16.57 26.94
C ILE A 807 -2.16 17.73 27.81
N ILE A 808 -0.90 17.75 28.17
CA ILE A 808 -0.23 18.85 28.86
C ILE A 808 0.82 19.41 27.90
N TYR A 809 0.67 20.67 27.52
CA TYR A 809 1.61 21.36 26.64
C TYR A 809 2.42 22.39 27.41
N GLY A 810 3.73 22.18 27.49
CA GLY A 810 4.64 23.15 28.13
C GLY A 810 5.22 24.11 27.10
N ILE A 811 5.08 25.40 27.29
CA ILE A 811 5.54 26.46 26.37
C ILE A 811 7.07 26.60 26.42
N THR A 812 7.67 26.49 27.57
CA THR A 812 9.10 26.65 27.86
C THR A 812 9.61 28.08 27.79
N ARG A 813 9.11 28.88 26.85
CA ARG A 813 9.62 30.23 26.57
C ARG A 813 9.06 31.30 27.54
N CYS A 814 9.96 31.99 28.21
CA CYS A 814 9.73 33.23 28.97
C CYS A 814 11.08 33.91 29.23
N ASN A 815 11.31 35.09 28.66
CA ASN A 815 12.57 35.82 28.77
C ASN A 815 12.35 37.34 28.74
N ASP A 816 13.41 38.09 29.09
CA ASP A 816 13.42 39.56 29.14
C ASP A 816 13.95 40.23 27.87
N LYS A 817 13.97 39.51 26.73
CA LYS A 817 14.40 40.13 25.47
C LYS A 817 13.44 41.25 25.05
N ASP A 818 14.00 42.29 24.42
CA ASP A 818 13.22 43.37 23.85
C ASP A 818 12.18 42.87 22.86
N LYS A 819 10.98 43.48 22.88
CA LYS A 819 9.85 43.11 22.01
C LYS A 819 10.16 43.30 20.51
N THR A 820 11.17 44.10 20.18
CA THR A 820 11.66 44.30 18.79
C THR A 820 12.59 43.22 18.29
N LYS A 821 12.90 42.19 19.14
CA LYS A 821 13.79 41.09 18.82
C LYS A 821 13.07 39.75 18.92
N PRO A 822 13.55 38.71 18.21
CA PRO A 822 12.98 37.37 18.35
C PRO A 822 13.03 36.88 19.80
N ARG A 823 11.86 36.52 20.39
CA ARG A 823 11.70 36.10 21.78
C ARG A 823 11.36 34.62 21.96
N ILE A 824 10.56 34.05 21.03
CA ILE A 824 9.99 32.69 21.15
C ILE A 824 10.57 31.70 20.16
N GLY A 825 11.34 32.17 19.14
CA GLY A 825 11.97 31.30 18.17
C GLY A 825 10.97 30.47 17.34
N PHE A 826 11.19 29.18 17.23
CA PHE A 826 10.34 28.33 16.38
C PHE A 826 8.93 28.05 16.94
N LEU A 827 8.63 28.45 18.18
CA LEU A 827 7.25 28.43 18.70
C LEU A 827 6.30 29.28 17.85
N LYS A 828 6.81 30.30 17.14
CA LYS A 828 6.02 31.13 16.23
C LYS A 828 5.24 30.32 15.19
N GLU A 829 5.67 29.08 14.86
CA GLU A 829 4.99 28.24 13.89
C GLU A 829 3.68 27.68 14.47
N LEU A 830 2.60 28.45 14.27
CA LEU A 830 1.27 28.19 14.84
C LEU A 830 0.68 26.82 14.42
N ARG A 831 1.04 26.29 13.26
CA ARG A 831 0.58 24.97 12.81
C ARG A 831 1.03 23.85 13.77
N ARG A 832 2.20 24.01 14.41
CA ARG A 832 2.68 23.09 15.47
C ARG A 832 1.81 23.17 16.70
N PHE A 833 1.39 24.37 17.07
CA PHE A 833 0.51 24.60 18.23
C PHE A 833 -0.89 24.00 17.96
N ASN A 834 -1.45 24.22 16.76
CA ASN A 834 -2.68 23.55 16.31
C ASN A 834 -2.62 22.03 16.52
N VAL A 835 -1.54 21.39 16.06
CA VAL A 835 -1.37 19.95 16.24
C VAL A 835 -1.29 19.54 17.70
N ALA A 836 -0.54 20.28 18.54
CA ALA A 836 -0.39 19.97 19.95
C ALA A 836 -1.73 19.98 20.70
N LEU A 837 -2.49 21.07 20.57
CA LEU A 837 -3.77 21.23 21.25
C LEU A 837 -4.81 20.20 20.82
N THR A 838 -4.73 19.77 19.56
CA THR A 838 -5.71 18.83 18.99
C THR A 838 -5.39 17.35 19.24
N ARG A 839 -4.43 17.03 20.14
CA ARG A 839 -4.11 15.64 20.57
C ARG A 839 -4.93 15.16 21.77
N GLY A 840 -5.55 16.09 22.54
CA GLY A 840 -6.30 15.77 23.76
C GLY A 840 -7.74 15.37 23.47
N LYS A 841 -8.20 14.26 24.06
CA LYS A 841 -9.58 13.79 23.91
C LYS A 841 -10.54 14.34 24.96
N LYS A 842 -10.07 14.50 26.19
CA LYS A 842 -10.88 14.88 27.34
C LYS A 842 -10.40 16.16 28.00
N GLN A 843 -9.08 16.35 28.11
CA GLN A 843 -8.49 17.47 28.80
C GLN A 843 -7.29 18.00 28.03
N VAL A 844 -7.20 19.31 27.87
CA VAL A 844 -6.03 20.01 27.32
C VAL A 844 -5.58 21.08 28.28
N ILE A 845 -4.31 21.04 28.65
CA ILE A 845 -3.70 21.95 29.62
C ILE A 845 -2.48 22.60 28.97
N VAL A 846 -2.41 23.92 29.00
CA VAL A 846 -1.25 24.66 28.49
C VAL A 846 -0.59 25.37 29.70
N VAL A 847 0.71 25.16 29.86
CA VAL A 847 1.49 25.74 30.97
C VAL A 847 2.48 26.76 30.39
N GLY A 848 2.43 28.00 30.86
CA GLY A 848 3.32 29.07 30.39
C GLY A 848 2.97 30.46 30.91
N ASP A 849 3.77 31.45 30.53
CA ASP A 849 3.54 32.86 30.84
C ASP A 849 2.73 33.54 29.75
N PHE A 850 1.41 33.62 29.90
CA PHE A 850 0.51 34.09 28.85
C PHE A 850 0.62 35.60 28.63
N GLU A 851 0.99 36.41 29.64
CA GLU A 851 1.21 37.85 29.46
C GLU A 851 2.44 38.10 28.58
N PHE A 852 3.55 37.39 28.87
CA PHE A 852 4.76 37.41 28.02
C PHE A 852 4.45 37.01 26.57
N LEU A 853 3.63 35.97 26.36
CA LEU A 853 3.31 35.46 25.01
C LEU A 853 2.41 36.42 24.23
N GLN A 854 1.44 37.06 24.90
CA GLN A 854 0.56 38.07 24.29
C GLN A 854 1.35 39.31 23.82
N GLU A 855 2.44 39.62 24.50
CA GLU A 855 3.31 40.74 24.19
C GLU A 855 4.28 40.48 23.01
N CYS A 856 4.29 39.28 22.42
CA CYS A 856 5.10 38.97 21.27
C CYS A 856 4.61 39.76 20.05
N ALA A 857 5.44 40.66 19.52
CA ALA A 857 5.08 41.61 18.47
C ALA A 857 6.12 41.64 17.30
N TYR A 858 7.18 40.83 17.36
CA TYR A 858 8.20 40.81 16.35
C TYR A 858 7.67 40.22 15.05
N GLU A 859 7.69 40.98 13.96
CA GLU A 859 7.23 40.54 12.65
C GLU A 859 8.34 39.84 11.81
N GLY A 860 9.61 40.25 12.00
CA GLY A 860 10.72 39.71 11.19
C GLY A 860 10.61 40.09 9.70
N GLU A 861 11.40 39.42 8.88
CA GLU A 861 11.15 39.42 7.44
C GLU A 861 9.97 38.51 7.16
N LYS A 862 8.90 39.05 6.52
CA LYS A 862 7.73 38.26 6.14
C LYS A 862 8.13 37.26 5.08
N GLU A 863 8.25 36.02 5.49
CA GLU A 863 8.29 34.88 4.56
C GLU A 863 6.87 34.44 4.25
N ASP A 864 6.54 34.23 2.98
CA ASP A 864 5.22 33.72 2.59
C ASP A 864 4.90 32.41 3.31
N ASN A 865 3.73 32.35 3.96
CA ASN A 865 3.21 31.19 4.69
C ASN A 865 3.91 30.78 6.01
N VAL A 866 4.80 31.58 6.58
CA VAL A 866 5.39 31.36 7.91
C VAL A 866 4.78 32.34 8.90
N SER A 867 4.23 31.82 10.02
CA SER A 867 3.70 32.66 11.08
C SER A 867 4.81 33.48 11.74
N THR A 868 4.51 34.73 12.02
CA THR A 868 5.41 35.63 12.76
C THR A 868 5.22 35.45 14.28
N GLU A 869 6.11 36.02 15.10
CA GLU A 869 5.90 36.06 16.53
C GLU A 869 4.69 36.95 16.90
N LYS A 870 4.36 37.94 16.08
CA LYS A 870 3.15 38.75 16.21
C LYS A 870 1.89 37.90 15.99
N ASP A 871 1.85 37.11 14.95
CA ASP A 871 0.73 36.19 14.69
C ASP A 871 0.53 35.24 15.88
N PHE A 872 1.64 34.76 16.48
CA PHE A 872 1.57 33.92 17.67
C PHE A 872 1.01 34.69 18.90
N GLY A 873 1.44 35.93 19.11
CA GLY A 873 0.92 36.79 20.18
C GLY A 873 -0.58 37.09 19.99
N GLU A 874 -1.01 37.37 18.78
CA GLU A 874 -2.43 37.57 18.43
C GLU A 874 -3.26 36.29 18.68
N PHE A 875 -2.74 35.13 18.28
CA PHE A 875 -3.39 33.82 18.55
C PHE A 875 -3.52 33.56 20.06
N VAL A 876 -2.46 33.78 20.84
CA VAL A 876 -2.51 33.64 22.30
C VAL A 876 -3.50 34.61 22.89
N SER A 877 -3.55 35.85 22.42
CA SER A 877 -4.54 36.86 22.85
C SER A 877 -5.97 36.41 22.56
N LEU A 878 -6.23 35.83 21.39
CA LEU A 878 -7.52 35.22 21.07
C LEU A 878 -7.85 34.08 22.05
N MET A 879 -6.90 33.19 22.27
CA MET A 879 -7.06 32.04 23.17
C MET A 879 -7.40 32.48 24.60
N VAL A 880 -6.64 33.40 25.17
CA VAL A 880 -6.89 33.97 26.51
C VAL A 880 -8.24 34.67 26.55
N LYS A 881 -8.60 35.42 25.51
CA LYS A 881 -9.91 36.09 25.41
C LYS A 881 -11.05 35.08 25.45
N ARG A 882 -10.99 34.03 24.66
CA ARG A 882 -12.03 32.98 24.60
C ARG A 882 -12.17 32.23 25.95
N VAL A 883 -11.05 31.95 26.61
CA VAL A 883 -11.08 31.35 27.96
C VAL A 883 -11.75 32.30 28.97
N LYS A 884 -11.45 33.59 28.94
CA LYS A 884 -12.12 34.60 29.78
C LYS A 884 -13.62 34.76 29.45
N GLU A 885 -14.05 34.45 28.25
CA GLU A 885 -15.45 34.45 27.84
C GLU A 885 -16.21 33.17 28.26
N GLY A 886 -15.61 32.31 29.10
CA GLY A 886 -16.23 31.10 29.63
C GLY A 886 -15.97 29.86 28.79
N LYS A 887 -14.96 29.89 27.92
CA LYS A 887 -14.53 28.72 27.09
C LYS A 887 -13.21 28.16 27.61
N GLY A 888 -13.15 27.84 28.91
CA GLY A 888 -12.00 27.29 29.59
C GLY A 888 -11.68 28.02 30.91
N ALA A 889 -10.60 27.61 31.58
CA ALA A 889 -10.13 28.18 32.85
C ALA A 889 -8.71 28.73 32.74
N ILE A 890 -8.45 29.86 33.44
CA ILE A 890 -7.09 30.35 33.67
C ILE A 890 -6.79 30.13 35.14
N LEU A 891 -5.79 29.30 35.41
CA LEU A 891 -5.35 28.92 36.76
C LEU A 891 -4.01 29.58 37.04
N GLU A 892 -3.95 30.41 38.10
CA GLU A 892 -2.69 30.99 38.56
C GLU A 892 -1.79 29.87 39.09
N ALA A 893 -0.56 29.75 38.57
CA ALA A 893 0.32 28.63 38.85
C ALA A 893 0.66 28.42 40.32
N GLU A 894 0.92 29.49 41.08
CA GLU A 894 1.24 29.40 42.53
C GLU A 894 0.04 28.88 43.33
N ARG A 895 -1.16 29.43 43.07
CA ARG A 895 -2.41 29.00 43.70
C ARG A 895 -2.74 27.54 43.31
N PHE A 896 -2.56 27.21 42.04
CA PHE A 896 -2.80 25.87 41.53
C PHE A 896 -1.88 24.86 42.23
N MET A 897 -0.56 25.14 42.29
CA MET A 897 0.40 24.32 43.01
C MET A 897 0.05 24.17 44.50
N GLY A 898 -0.35 25.26 45.15
CA GLY A 898 -0.81 25.21 46.52
C GLY A 898 -2.04 24.33 46.75
N ASN A 899 -2.94 24.25 45.76
CA ASN A 899 -4.11 23.36 45.79
C ASN A 899 -3.72 21.91 45.54
N LEU A 900 -2.80 21.64 44.58
CA LEU A 900 -2.28 20.29 44.33
C LEU A 900 -1.64 19.67 45.58
N LEU A 901 -0.86 20.46 46.32
CA LEU A 901 -0.16 20.00 47.54
C LEU A 901 -1.10 19.77 48.74
N LYS A 902 -2.29 20.36 48.73
CA LYS A 902 -3.31 20.20 49.79
C LYS A 902 -4.24 19.01 49.56
N THR A 903 -4.36 18.55 48.34
CA THR A 903 -5.22 17.41 47.91
C THR A 903 -4.46 16.12 47.76
#